data_efcbdb3407e3e0534dda834e4fb26095
#
_entry.id   efcbdb3407e3e0534dda834e4fb26095
#
_cell.length_a   1.000
_cell.length_b   1.000
_cell.length_c   1.000
_cell.angle_alpha   90.00
_cell.angle_beta   90.00
_cell.angle_gamma   90.00
#
_symmetry.space_group_name_H-M   'P 1'
#
loop_
_entity.id
_entity.type
_entity.pdbx_description
1 polymer ?
#
loop_
_entity_poly.entity_id
_entity_poly.type
_entity_poly.pdbx_seq_one_letter_code
_entity_poly.pdbx_strand_id
1 'polypeptide(L)'
;MKFLEQFKNIEMKNVNLVRLPNISFTKDEKGLLAEKAETNEQFLQQLVNEGWKKFRDKIPEHKKKIYLDRIKEEFDIVKDLGFIDYFLLVWRVINKARQLGAFIDWGRGSAAGSLIFYLIGVTGVDPIDKNLFFSRFISKIRAKKEVIDGITYIQGDLAPDVDINLGGVRENIIEWLKKCYPNKVCKISSVSTFSGKILVKDVFKIINEASEEDAGNLADTIGKHFGVVEDIEDSYKNSEKFRDWADRYSETYKIALKLRSLIRGKSTHPSGYFISYYPLDKFVPVEMNKEGELAISYEMNTAAKFGIKLDLLGLICNEIIKNVFELIPEKLEDINLDDNEEVYSHLQREDLMPYGLYQISADCAYRVCKNIRPANISHLSDVNAIARPGALAYEKDYINFSGEAPHEKLVSVFAETRNLPLYQEQLIQALVTVGFTADESEYIRRIIGKKKRDEMPKWKDKVFETCEKNGFGEQVAEAIWKVMLDSADYSFNKSHSYCVAYLGALTVYLKYKYPLEFFTACLNAVQKLPDPMEEIRQIERELPYFNIKLLPPHLLKSDVGFTVEGKNVRYGLSAIKGVSDSSIEKLIKFRGEYDNKIDCFLAAKQSGLNIGILSALIQAGALDDLGSSRPHLVLQSQAFNLLTDKEKRLVKNLHDEGEDKNILNIIKLLVDKKQIKESRFETFKKKYMPYRQIFELNIRNEALTNYFYEKNCLGFSYSQNLTEIFKHSNQNFITIKDAFETKEDNDRILIIGEINEPPRQSKSRNGNKFFKANVTD
;
A
#
# COMPACT_ATOMS: atom_id res chain seq x y z
N MET A 1 9.12 47.42 -19.44
CA MET A 1 8.30 47.27 -20.66
C MET A 1 8.98 46.41 -21.74
N LYS A 2 10.28 46.60 -22.08
CA LYS A 2 10.96 45.75 -23.10
C LYS A 2 10.92 44.25 -22.83
N PHE A 3 10.88 43.80 -21.56
CA PHE A 3 10.77 42.36 -21.21
C PHE A 3 9.42 41.76 -21.61
N LEU A 4 8.31 42.46 -21.39
CA LEU A 4 6.97 42.02 -21.77
C LEU A 4 6.72 42.09 -23.30
N GLU A 5 7.46 42.93 -24.03
CA GLU A 5 7.36 43.00 -25.50
C GLU A 5 7.89 41.77 -26.20
N GLN A 6 8.81 41.02 -25.57
CA GLN A 6 9.32 39.76 -26.07
C GLN A 6 8.25 38.67 -26.11
N PHE A 7 7.17 38.82 -25.34
CA PHE A 7 6.08 37.84 -25.23
C PHE A 7 4.84 38.23 -26.04
N LYS A 8 4.81 39.39 -26.70
CA LYS A 8 3.65 39.86 -27.47
C LYS A 8 3.28 38.95 -28.67
N ASN A 9 4.25 38.21 -29.17
CA ASN A 9 4.06 37.33 -30.36
C ASN A 9 4.10 35.84 -30.00
N ILE A 10 4.03 35.48 -28.73
CA ILE A 10 3.90 34.08 -28.32
C ILE A 10 2.41 33.75 -28.34
N GLU A 11 1.93 33.25 -29.46
CA GLU A 11 0.65 32.53 -29.49
C GLU A 11 0.79 31.26 -28.66
N MET A 12 0.13 31.23 -27.53
CA MET A 12 -0.08 29.97 -26.81
C MET A 12 -1.02 29.10 -27.64
N LYS A 13 -0.46 28.32 -28.55
CA LYS A 13 -1.21 27.31 -29.29
C LYS A 13 -1.79 26.31 -28.29
N ASN A 14 -3.09 26.17 -28.29
CA ASN A 14 -3.95 25.22 -27.62
C ASN A 14 -3.30 24.35 -26.52
N VAL A 15 -3.34 24.87 -25.28
CA VAL A 15 -2.78 24.27 -24.03
C VAL A 15 -3.40 22.93 -23.73
N ASN A 16 -4.15 22.24 -24.41
CA ASN A 16 -4.74 20.95 -24.07
C ASN A 16 -4.58 19.90 -25.18
N LEU A 17 -3.77 20.23 -26.17
CA LEU A 17 -3.47 19.30 -27.28
C LEU A 17 -2.13 18.60 -27.00
N VAL A 18 -2.22 17.35 -26.61
CA VAL A 18 -1.07 16.52 -26.28
C VAL A 18 -0.74 15.61 -27.45
N ARG A 19 0.51 15.65 -27.89
CA ARG A 19 1.08 14.66 -28.77
C ARG A 19 1.62 13.51 -27.94
N LEU A 20 1.23 12.26 -28.28
CA LEU A 20 1.75 11.06 -27.63
C LEU A 20 3.24 10.87 -27.91
N PRO A 21 4.01 10.33 -26.96
CA PRO A 21 5.42 9.98 -27.21
C PRO A 21 5.54 9.02 -28.39
N ASN A 22 6.53 9.21 -29.24
CA ASN A 22 6.83 8.22 -30.29
C ASN A 22 7.23 6.90 -29.64
N ILE A 23 6.54 5.86 -30.01
CA ILE A 23 6.87 4.50 -29.60
C ILE A 23 7.52 3.81 -30.79
N SER A 24 8.83 3.61 -30.68
CA SER A 24 9.60 2.75 -31.59
C SER A 24 10.01 1.50 -30.81
N PHE A 25 9.59 0.34 -31.31
CA PHE A 25 9.93 -0.93 -30.68
C PHE A 25 11.26 -1.46 -31.24
N THR A 26 12.10 -1.97 -30.33
CA THR A 26 13.29 -2.75 -30.73
C THR A 26 12.87 -4.09 -31.34
N LYS A 27 13.78 -4.76 -32.03
CA LYS A 27 13.53 -6.11 -32.55
C LYS A 27 13.17 -7.10 -31.41
N ASP A 28 13.84 -6.97 -30.27
CA ASP A 28 13.61 -7.82 -29.09
C ASP A 28 12.24 -7.57 -28.47
N GLU A 29 11.78 -6.30 -28.41
CA GLU A 29 10.46 -5.96 -27.90
C GLU A 29 9.34 -6.44 -28.84
N LYS A 30 9.58 -6.43 -30.12
CA LYS A 30 8.64 -6.93 -31.11
C LYS A 30 8.57 -8.47 -31.11
N GLY A 31 9.65 -9.17 -30.81
CA GLY A 31 9.71 -10.63 -30.82
C GLY A 31 9.30 -11.22 -32.18
N LEU A 32 8.86 -12.47 -32.16
CA LEU A 32 8.37 -13.21 -33.35
C LEU A 32 7.11 -12.60 -33.99
N LEU A 33 6.35 -11.75 -33.26
CA LEU A 33 5.10 -11.16 -33.75
C LEU A 33 5.33 -10.01 -34.74
N ALA A 34 6.50 -9.43 -34.77
CA ALA A 34 6.73 -8.16 -35.43
C ALA A 34 7.41 -8.22 -36.79
N GLU A 35 7.71 -9.38 -37.31
CA GLU A 35 8.31 -9.48 -38.67
C GLU A 35 7.41 -8.91 -39.79
N LYS A 36 6.12 -8.63 -39.47
CA LYS A 36 5.13 -8.18 -40.47
C LYS A 36 4.41 -6.86 -40.12
N ALA A 37 4.67 -6.22 -38.95
CA ALA A 37 4.01 -4.96 -38.61
C ALA A 37 4.86 -3.76 -39.02
N GLU A 38 4.38 -3.00 -39.98
CA GLU A 38 5.00 -1.76 -40.43
C GLU A 38 4.62 -0.55 -39.58
N THR A 39 3.40 -0.58 -39.01
CA THR A 39 2.84 0.51 -38.20
C THR A 39 2.48 0.04 -36.78
N ASN A 40 2.38 0.98 -35.85
CA ASN A 40 1.92 0.70 -34.48
C ASN A 40 0.48 0.17 -34.44
N GLU A 41 -0.37 0.63 -35.35
CA GLU A 41 -1.74 0.10 -35.52
C GLU A 41 -1.72 -1.40 -35.85
N GLN A 42 -0.94 -1.78 -36.86
CA GLN A 42 -0.77 -3.20 -37.24
C GLN A 42 -0.18 -4.02 -36.08
N PHE A 43 0.75 -3.44 -35.34
CA PHE A 43 1.35 -4.14 -34.20
C PHE A 43 0.35 -4.39 -33.08
N LEU A 44 -0.47 -3.38 -32.71
CA LEU A 44 -1.54 -3.58 -31.73
C LEU A 44 -2.55 -4.64 -32.22
N GLN A 45 -2.91 -4.62 -33.49
CA GLN A 45 -3.82 -5.62 -34.06
C GLN A 45 -3.25 -7.03 -34.01
N GLN A 46 -1.95 -7.20 -34.25
CA GLN A 46 -1.28 -8.50 -34.10
C GLN A 46 -1.30 -8.99 -32.66
N LEU A 47 -1.02 -8.12 -31.70
CA LEU A 47 -1.10 -8.45 -30.27
C LEU A 47 -2.51 -8.91 -29.86
N VAL A 48 -3.55 -8.21 -30.32
CA VAL A 48 -4.95 -8.57 -30.08
C VAL A 48 -5.28 -9.93 -30.72
N ASN A 49 -4.86 -10.16 -31.96
CA ASN A 49 -5.09 -11.42 -32.65
C ASN A 49 -4.41 -12.62 -31.94
N GLU A 50 -3.19 -12.43 -31.45
CA GLU A 50 -2.50 -13.48 -30.67
C GLU A 50 -3.18 -13.74 -29.33
N GLY A 51 -3.63 -12.67 -28.67
CA GLY A 51 -4.46 -12.81 -27.47
C GLY A 51 -5.75 -13.57 -27.74
N TRP A 52 -6.47 -13.21 -28.81
CA TRP A 52 -7.71 -13.90 -29.19
C TRP A 52 -7.47 -15.40 -29.46
N LYS A 53 -6.40 -15.77 -30.17
CA LYS A 53 -6.05 -17.19 -30.40
C LYS A 53 -5.86 -17.98 -29.10
N LYS A 54 -5.30 -17.36 -28.08
CA LYS A 54 -5.09 -18.00 -26.75
C LYS A 54 -6.39 -18.20 -25.97
N PHE A 55 -7.34 -17.27 -26.10
CA PHE A 55 -8.55 -17.28 -25.28
C PHE A 55 -9.77 -17.87 -25.97
N ARG A 56 -9.88 -17.81 -27.31
CA ARG A 56 -11.07 -18.21 -28.08
C ARG A 56 -11.56 -19.63 -27.80
N ASP A 57 -10.66 -20.57 -27.51
CA ASP A 57 -11.00 -21.98 -27.29
C ASP A 57 -11.62 -22.21 -25.88
N LYS A 58 -11.45 -21.26 -24.97
CA LYS A 58 -12.09 -21.23 -23.66
C LYS A 58 -13.47 -20.60 -23.67
N ILE A 59 -13.84 -19.90 -24.76
CA ILE A 59 -15.09 -19.15 -24.89
C ILE A 59 -16.14 -20.01 -25.56
N PRO A 60 -17.34 -20.16 -24.98
CA PRO A 60 -18.47 -20.88 -25.59
C PRO A 60 -18.79 -20.35 -26.98
N GLU A 61 -19.11 -21.24 -27.94
CA GLU A 61 -19.31 -20.90 -29.34
C GLU A 61 -20.34 -19.78 -29.56
N HIS A 62 -21.46 -19.85 -28.83
CA HIS A 62 -22.54 -18.84 -28.92
C HIS A 62 -22.12 -17.44 -28.45
N LYS A 63 -21.05 -17.30 -27.63
CA LYS A 63 -20.50 -16.03 -27.16
C LYS A 63 -19.42 -15.46 -28.07
N LYS A 64 -18.75 -16.24 -28.90
CA LYS A 64 -17.60 -15.80 -29.71
C LYS A 64 -17.90 -14.57 -30.57
N LYS A 65 -19.10 -14.50 -31.13
CA LYS A 65 -19.52 -13.32 -31.91
C LYS A 65 -19.53 -12.03 -31.08
N ILE A 66 -19.99 -12.11 -29.83
CA ILE A 66 -20.02 -10.94 -28.92
C ILE A 66 -18.61 -10.41 -28.68
N TYR A 67 -17.64 -11.33 -28.47
CA TYR A 67 -16.23 -10.95 -28.29
C TYR A 67 -15.64 -10.28 -29.55
N LEU A 68 -15.90 -10.86 -30.73
CA LEU A 68 -15.38 -10.30 -32.00
C LEU A 68 -15.98 -8.93 -32.30
N ASP A 69 -17.29 -8.76 -32.09
CA ASP A 69 -17.96 -7.47 -32.26
C ASP A 69 -17.38 -6.43 -31.29
N ARG A 70 -17.13 -6.81 -30.04
CA ARG A 70 -16.52 -5.94 -29.03
C ARG A 70 -15.05 -5.59 -29.33
N ILE A 71 -14.23 -6.54 -29.82
CA ILE A 71 -12.86 -6.27 -30.26
C ILE A 71 -12.85 -5.21 -31.35
N LYS A 72 -13.73 -5.37 -32.35
CA LYS A 72 -13.85 -4.42 -33.44
C LYS A 72 -14.29 -3.04 -32.94
N GLU A 73 -15.31 -2.98 -32.11
CA GLU A 73 -15.81 -1.73 -31.52
C GLU A 73 -14.71 -0.98 -30.75
N GLU A 74 -14.00 -1.68 -29.84
CA GLU A 74 -12.95 -1.07 -29.05
C GLU A 74 -11.78 -0.61 -29.91
N PHE A 75 -11.38 -1.43 -30.90
CA PHE A 75 -10.26 -1.10 -31.79
C PHE A 75 -10.58 0.14 -32.62
N ASP A 76 -11.81 0.24 -33.17
CA ASP A 76 -12.27 1.40 -33.93
C ASP A 76 -12.27 2.66 -33.02
N ILE A 77 -12.74 2.55 -31.78
CA ILE A 77 -12.73 3.66 -30.81
C ILE A 77 -11.30 4.12 -30.50
N VAL A 78 -10.40 3.18 -30.20
CA VAL A 78 -9.00 3.46 -29.85
C VAL A 78 -8.29 4.16 -31.01
N LYS A 79 -8.51 3.68 -32.24
CA LYS A 79 -7.99 4.28 -33.47
C LYS A 79 -8.57 5.66 -33.74
N ASP A 80 -9.91 5.78 -33.69
CA ASP A 80 -10.62 7.04 -33.95
C ASP A 80 -10.22 8.15 -32.99
N LEU A 81 -9.89 7.81 -31.75
CA LEU A 81 -9.46 8.76 -30.71
C LEU A 81 -7.95 8.98 -30.64
N GLY A 82 -7.16 8.25 -31.45
CA GLY A 82 -5.70 8.39 -31.50
C GLY A 82 -4.97 7.74 -30.32
N PHE A 83 -5.54 6.74 -29.66
CA PHE A 83 -4.95 6.09 -28.47
C PHE A 83 -4.12 4.82 -28.78
N ILE A 84 -3.86 4.49 -30.03
CA ILE A 84 -3.04 3.31 -30.40
C ILE A 84 -1.70 3.32 -29.65
N ASP A 85 -0.96 4.43 -29.73
CA ASP A 85 0.36 4.56 -29.08
C ASP A 85 0.24 4.54 -27.55
N TYR A 86 -0.86 5.03 -26.99
CA TYR A 86 -1.10 4.95 -25.56
C TYR A 86 -1.28 3.49 -25.08
N PHE A 87 -2.08 2.69 -25.79
CA PHE A 87 -2.27 1.27 -25.51
C PHE A 87 -0.96 0.50 -25.58
N LEU A 88 -0.16 0.78 -26.60
CA LEU A 88 1.15 0.18 -26.77
C LEU A 88 2.16 0.63 -25.71
N LEU A 89 2.10 1.88 -25.25
CA LEU A 89 2.94 2.37 -24.14
C LEU A 89 2.65 1.60 -22.84
N VAL A 90 1.37 1.44 -22.49
CA VAL A 90 0.97 0.68 -21.31
C VAL A 90 1.39 -0.79 -21.43
N TRP A 91 1.12 -1.42 -22.57
CA TRP A 91 1.56 -2.79 -22.84
C TRP A 91 3.08 -2.94 -22.71
N ARG A 92 3.85 -2.00 -23.26
CA ARG A 92 5.31 -2.00 -23.21
C ARG A 92 5.85 -1.95 -21.79
N VAL A 93 5.26 -1.12 -20.92
CA VAL A 93 5.63 -1.03 -19.51
C VAL A 93 5.37 -2.36 -18.79
N ILE A 94 4.18 -2.93 -18.98
CA ILE A 94 3.80 -4.20 -18.34
C ILE A 94 4.65 -5.38 -18.88
N ASN A 95 4.89 -5.43 -20.18
CA ASN A 95 5.73 -6.46 -20.77
C ASN A 95 7.17 -6.37 -20.25
N LYS A 96 7.71 -5.16 -20.11
CA LYS A 96 9.03 -4.95 -19.49
C LYS A 96 9.05 -5.38 -18.01
N ALA A 97 8.00 -5.11 -17.27
CA ALA A 97 7.89 -5.55 -15.87
C ALA A 97 7.89 -7.09 -15.76
N ARG A 98 7.18 -7.79 -16.67
CA ARG A 98 7.23 -9.26 -16.77
C ARG A 98 8.63 -9.79 -17.07
N GLN A 99 9.35 -9.15 -18.01
CA GLN A 99 10.74 -9.50 -18.31
C GLN A 99 11.69 -9.33 -17.12
N LEU A 100 11.36 -8.42 -16.19
CA LEU A 100 12.08 -8.21 -14.94
C LEU A 100 11.58 -9.13 -13.80
N GLY A 101 10.69 -10.08 -14.10
CA GLY A 101 10.18 -11.06 -13.15
C GLY A 101 9.09 -10.51 -12.20
N ALA A 102 8.40 -9.42 -12.56
CA ALA A 102 7.29 -8.91 -11.77
C ALA A 102 6.06 -9.85 -11.88
N PHE A 103 5.38 -10.05 -10.77
CA PHE A 103 4.00 -10.54 -10.79
C PHE A 103 3.08 -9.41 -11.29
N ILE A 104 2.32 -9.67 -12.34
CA ILE A 104 1.32 -8.76 -12.89
C ILE A 104 -0.06 -9.26 -12.48
N ASP A 105 -0.76 -8.44 -11.71
CA ASP A 105 -2.10 -8.74 -11.21
C ASP A 105 -3.21 -8.50 -12.27
N TRP A 106 -4.45 -8.55 -11.85
CA TRP A 106 -5.63 -8.38 -12.72
C TRP A 106 -5.86 -6.94 -13.18
N GLY A 107 -4.99 -6.00 -12.79
CA GLY A 107 -5.12 -4.58 -13.10
C GLY A 107 -5.85 -3.79 -12.00
N ARG A 108 -6.22 -2.57 -12.35
CA ARG A 108 -6.85 -1.64 -11.41
C ARG A 108 -7.70 -0.59 -12.16
N GLY A 109 -8.70 -0.03 -11.47
CA GLY A 109 -9.49 1.06 -12.03
C GLY A 109 -10.42 0.62 -13.17
N SER A 110 -10.68 1.53 -14.09
CA SER A 110 -11.59 1.29 -15.22
C SER A 110 -10.97 0.55 -16.41
N ALA A 111 -9.64 0.42 -16.44
CA ALA A 111 -8.91 -0.22 -17.54
C ALA A 111 -9.32 -1.69 -17.77
N ALA A 112 -9.75 -2.41 -16.71
CA ALA A 112 -10.26 -3.76 -16.83
C ALA A 112 -11.61 -3.86 -17.58
N GLY A 113 -12.25 -2.74 -17.92
CA GLY A 113 -13.38 -2.71 -18.86
C GLY A 113 -13.00 -2.87 -20.33
N SER A 114 -11.70 -2.91 -20.68
CA SER A 114 -11.21 -3.07 -22.06
C SER A 114 -10.90 -4.53 -22.39
N LEU A 115 -11.56 -5.06 -23.40
CA LEU A 115 -11.27 -6.39 -23.94
C LEU A 115 -9.91 -6.42 -24.65
N ILE A 116 -9.51 -5.35 -25.29
CA ILE A 116 -8.18 -5.22 -25.90
C ILE A 116 -7.11 -5.39 -24.81
N PHE A 117 -7.20 -4.67 -23.69
CA PHE A 117 -6.26 -4.80 -22.59
C PHE A 117 -6.24 -6.21 -21.96
N TYR A 118 -7.38 -6.86 -21.86
CA TYR A 118 -7.46 -8.26 -21.44
C TYR A 118 -6.71 -9.18 -22.39
N LEU A 119 -6.97 -9.07 -23.71
CA LEU A 119 -6.35 -9.92 -24.73
C LEU A 119 -4.84 -9.73 -24.84
N ILE A 120 -4.35 -8.50 -24.75
CA ILE A 120 -2.90 -8.21 -24.78
C ILE A 120 -2.23 -8.39 -23.40
N GLY A 121 -2.99 -8.83 -22.39
CA GLY A 121 -2.49 -9.16 -21.06
C GLY A 121 -2.11 -7.94 -20.21
N VAL A 122 -2.71 -6.79 -20.43
CA VAL A 122 -2.57 -5.60 -19.56
C VAL A 122 -3.44 -5.75 -18.32
N THR A 123 -4.64 -6.32 -18.47
CA THR A 123 -5.55 -6.67 -17.37
C THR A 123 -5.86 -8.16 -17.37
N GLY A 124 -6.35 -8.68 -16.25
CA GLY A 124 -6.64 -10.11 -16.08
C GLY A 124 -8.12 -10.44 -15.91
N VAL A 125 -9.02 -9.44 -15.93
CA VAL A 125 -10.46 -9.64 -15.80
C VAL A 125 -11.11 -9.66 -17.18
N ASP A 126 -11.89 -10.69 -17.48
CA ASP A 126 -12.67 -10.75 -18.73
C ASP A 126 -13.86 -9.78 -18.64
N PRO A 127 -13.86 -8.69 -19.43
CA PRO A 127 -14.89 -7.68 -19.34
C PRO A 127 -16.26 -8.13 -19.88
N ILE A 128 -16.31 -9.12 -20.77
CA ILE A 128 -17.56 -9.66 -21.30
C ILE A 128 -18.22 -10.57 -20.25
N ASP A 129 -17.44 -11.43 -19.64
CA ASP A 129 -17.96 -12.35 -18.62
C ASP A 129 -18.48 -11.61 -17.38
N LYS A 130 -17.80 -10.54 -16.97
CA LYS A 130 -18.17 -9.75 -15.79
C LYS A 130 -19.06 -8.53 -16.10
N ASN A 131 -19.60 -8.41 -17.32
CA ASN A 131 -20.47 -7.30 -17.76
C ASN A 131 -19.85 -5.91 -17.48
N LEU A 132 -18.59 -5.71 -17.94
CA LEU A 132 -17.88 -4.44 -17.78
C LEU A 132 -17.96 -3.62 -19.07
N PHE A 133 -18.11 -2.29 -18.93
CA PHE A 133 -18.29 -1.37 -20.04
C PHE A 133 -17.00 -0.68 -20.46
N PHE A 134 -16.64 -0.76 -21.75
CA PHE A 134 -15.51 -0.01 -22.32
C PHE A 134 -15.70 1.51 -22.22
N SER A 135 -16.94 1.99 -22.40
CA SER A 135 -17.28 3.41 -22.29
C SER A 135 -16.95 4.00 -20.91
N ARG A 136 -16.89 3.16 -19.86
CA ARG A 136 -16.44 3.57 -18.52
C ARG A 136 -14.94 3.90 -18.50
N PHE A 137 -14.16 3.24 -19.34
CA PHE A 137 -12.71 3.49 -19.51
C PHE A 137 -12.48 4.59 -20.55
N ILE A 138 -12.97 4.40 -21.78
CA ILE A 138 -12.85 5.37 -22.87
C ILE A 138 -14.21 5.60 -23.49
N SER A 139 -14.62 6.87 -23.64
CA SER A 139 -15.88 7.27 -24.21
C SER A 139 -15.66 8.24 -25.39
N LYS A 140 -16.29 7.97 -26.55
CA LYS A 140 -16.27 8.83 -27.73
C LYS A 140 -16.84 10.23 -27.49
N ILE A 141 -17.79 10.36 -26.58
CA ILE A 141 -18.41 11.66 -26.27
C ILE A 141 -17.43 12.56 -25.51
N ARG A 142 -16.50 11.95 -24.75
CA ARG A 142 -15.53 12.66 -23.92
C ARG A 142 -14.25 12.99 -24.63
N ALA A 143 -13.62 11.97 -25.23
CA ALA A 143 -12.31 12.10 -25.82
C ALA A 143 -12.45 12.71 -27.24
N LYS A 144 -11.56 13.63 -27.55
CA LYS A 144 -11.48 14.24 -28.88
C LYS A 144 -10.05 14.18 -29.34
N LYS A 145 -9.85 13.95 -30.65
CA LYS A 145 -8.57 14.15 -31.31
C LYS A 145 -8.66 15.31 -32.30
N GLU A 146 -7.54 15.94 -32.53
CA GLU A 146 -7.37 16.92 -33.59
C GLU A 146 -6.17 16.49 -34.46
N VAL A 147 -6.29 16.69 -35.77
CA VAL A 147 -5.18 16.44 -36.71
C VAL A 147 -4.75 17.77 -37.29
N ILE A 148 -3.53 18.21 -36.95
CA ILE A 148 -2.95 19.47 -37.39
C ILE A 148 -1.65 19.12 -38.17
N ASP A 149 -1.58 19.53 -39.43
CA ASP A 149 -0.43 19.24 -40.32
C ASP A 149 -0.07 17.74 -40.38
N GLY A 150 -1.09 16.88 -40.39
CA GLY A 150 -0.90 15.40 -40.41
C GLY A 150 -0.47 14.79 -39.06
N ILE A 151 -0.36 15.57 -37.98
CA ILE A 151 0.02 15.11 -36.66
C ILE A 151 -1.25 14.98 -35.79
N THR A 152 -1.43 13.81 -35.17
CA THR A 152 -2.55 13.56 -34.26
C THR A 152 -2.22 14.09 -32.88
N TYR A 153 -3.15 14.88 -32.33
CA TYR A 153 -3.16 15.37 -30.97
C TYR A 153 -4.41 14.84 -30.23
N ILE A 154 -4.26 14.55 -28.96
CA ILE A 154 -5.34 14.17 -28.07
C ILE A 154 -5.59 15.26 -27.04
N GLN A 155 -6.76 15.30 -26.42
CA GLN A 155 -6.99 16.14 -25.26
C GLN A 155 -6.40 15.45 -24.02
N GLY A 156 -5.35 16.02 -23.45
CA GLY A 156 -4.56 15.38 -22.39
C GLY A 156 -5.35 15.15 -21.09
N ASP A 157 -6.21 16.09 -20.68
CA ASP A 157 -7.07 15.96 -19.50
C ASP A 157 -8.23 14.94 -19.67
N LEU A 158 -8.40 14.43 -20.87
CA LEU A 158 -9.37 13.38 -21.21
C LEU A 158 -8.71 12.04 -21.58
N ALA A 159 -7.39 11.98 -21.51
CA ALA A 159 -6.65 10.72 -21.68
C ALA A 159 -7.13 9.67 -20.65
N PRO A 160 -7.20 8.39 -21.04
CA PRO A 160 -7.54 7.34 -20.11
C PRO A 160 -6.47 7.20 -19.02
N ASP A 161 -6.89 6.88 -17.81
CA ASP A 161 -6.01 6.68 -16.65
C ASP A 161 -5.84 5.18 -16.40
N VAL A 162 -4.58 4.72 -16.38
CA VAL A 162 -4.24 3.32 -16.11
C VAL A 162 -3.25 3.25 -14.97
N ASP A 163 -3.71 2.67 -13.88
CA ASP A 163 -2.87 2.34 -12.73
C ASP A 163 -2.11 1.03 -13.02
N ILE A 164 -0.79 1.06 -12.91
CA ILE A 164 0.08 -0.10 -13.19
C ILE A 164 0.76 -0.54 -11.90
N ASN A 165 0.44 -1.76 -11.43
CA ASN A 165 1.04 -2.36 -10.25
C ASN A 165 2.33 -3.11 -10.63
N LEU A 166 3.47 -2.62 -10.18
CA LEU A 166 4.80 -3.11 -10.57
C LEU A 166 5.53 -3.90 -9.46
N GLY A 167 5.00 -3.87 -8.23
CA GLY A 167 5.68 -4.48 -7.09
C GLY A 167 7.12 -3.99 -6.93
N GLY A 168 8.04 -4.90 -6.63
CA GLY A 168 9.44 -4.60 -6.35
C GLY A 168 10.28 -4.12 -7.54
N VAL A 169 9.76 -4.20 -8.79
CA VAL A 169 10.50 -3.75 -9.98
C VAL A 169 10.20 -2.31 -10.40
N ARG A 170 9.40 -1.59 -9.61
CA ARG A 170 8.95 -0.23 -9.94
C ARG A 170 10.10 0.72 -10.29
N GLU A 171 11.14 0.79 -9.49
CA GLU A 171 12.28 1.69 -9.71
C GLU A 171 13.06 1.31 -10.97
N ASN A 172 13.24 0.01 -11.24
CA ASN A 172 13.87 -0.47 -12.47
C ASN A 172 13.08 -0.04 -13.73
N ILE A 173 11.76 -0.07 -13.67
CA ILE A 173 10.88 0.39 -14.76
C ILE A 173 11.00 1.90 -14.94
N ILE A 174 11.05 2.68 -13.89
CA ILE A 174 11.23 4.13 -13.96
C ILE A 174 12.56 4.49 -14.61
N GLU A 175 13.64 3.85 -14.20
CA GLU A 175 14.96 4.05 -14.81
C GLU A 175 14.98 3.63 -16.30
N TRP A 176 14.33 2.52 -16.61
CA TRP A 176 14.21 2.07 -17.98
C TRP A 176 13.40 3.05 -18.83
N LEU A 177 12.28 3.59 -18.34
CA LEU A 177 11.51 4.63 -19.01
C LEU A 177 12.35 5.90 -19.26
N LYS A 178 13.13 6.36 -18.27
CA LYS A 178 14.04 7.50 -18.42
C LYS A 178 15.10 7.24 -19.50
N LYS A 179 15.55 5.99 -19.68
CA LYS A 179 16.48 5.59 -20.76
C LYS A 179 15.79 5.53 -22.13
N CYS A 180 14.55 5.03 -22.20
CA CYS A 180 13.78 4.98 -23.46
C CYS A 180 13.35 6.37 -23.95
N TYR A 181 13.09 7.29 -23.01
CA TYR A 181 12.59 8.64 -23.28
C TYR A 181 13.47 9.70 -22.60
N PRO A 182 14.74 9.89 -23.08
CA PRO A 182 15.68 10.82 -22.46
C PRO A 182 15.13 12.25 -22.41
N ASN A 183 15.21 12.89 -21.22
CA ASN A 183 14.70 14.23 -20.96
C ASN A 183 13.18 14.43 -21.27
N LYS A 184 12.39 13.36 -21.18
CA LYS A 184 10.94 13.39 -21.44
C LYS A 184 10.10 12.80 -20.30
N VAL A 185 10.73 12.25 -19.25
CA VAL A 185 10.08 11.59 -18.12
C VAL A 185 10.50 12.26 -16.83
N CYS A 186 9.53 12.67 -16.01
CA CYS A 186 9.78 13.22 -14.68
C CYS A 186 8.63 12.92 -13.72
N LYS A 187 8.83 13.18 -12.42
CA LYS A 187 7.75 13.11 -11.43
C LYS A 187 6.74 14.24 -11.63
N ILE A 188 5.53 14.06 -11.09
CA ILE A 188 4.49 15.09 -11.05
C ILE A 188 4.52 15.75 -9.68
N SER A 189 4.49 17.09 -9.63
CA SER A 189 4.34 17.83 -8.39
C SER A 189 2.93 17.70 -7.82
N SER A 190 2.84 17.70 -6.51
CA SER A 190 1.59 17.73 -5.76
C SER A 190 1.60 18.92 -4.82
N VAL A 191 0.50 19.62 -4.73
CA VAL A 191 0.32 20.73 -3.79
C VAL A 191 -0.71 20.37 -2.75
N SER A 192 -0.39 20.61 -1.49
CA SER A 192 -1.36 20.55 -0.39
C SER A 192 -1.88 21.92 -0.10
N THR A 193 -3.18 22.06 0.15
CA THR A 193 -3.82 23.31 0.51
C THR A 193 -4.21 23.29 1.98
N PHE A 194 -4.38 24.48 2.55
CA PHE A 194 -4.98 24.64 3.87
C PHE A 194 -6.46 24.27 3.79
N SER A 195 -6.85 23.14 4.40
CA SER A 195 -8.22 22.64 4.42
C SER A 195 -8.54 21.86 5.67
N GLY A 196 -9.80 21.86 6.08
CA GLY A 196 -10.36 21.02 7.14
C GLY A 196 -9.53 21.00 8.43
N LYS A 197 -9.29 19.81 8.94
CA LYS A 197 -8.59 19.55 10.22
C LYS A 197 -7.18 20.16 10.29
N ILE A 198 -6.41 20.08 9.19
CA ILE A 198 -5.03 20.56 9.16
C ILE A 198 -4.99 22.08 9.29
N LEU A 199 -5.88 22.78 8.57
CA LEU A 199 -5.96 24.23 8.62
C LEU A 199 -6.22 24.73 10.06
N VAL A 200 -7.24 24.15 10.70
CA VAL A 200 -7.65 24.55 12.06
C VAL A 200 -6.53 24.26 13.07
N LYS A 201 -5.93 23.08 12.96
CA LYS A 201 -4.82 22.65 13.82
C LYS A 201 -3.61 23.60 13.72
N ASP A 202 -3.17 23.90 12.50
CA ASP A 202 -2.01 24.75 12.25
C ASP A 202 -2.27 26.20 12.75
N VAL A 203 -3.45 26.75 12.42
CA VAL A 203 -3.77 28.14 12.79
C VAL A 203 -3.93 28.28 14.31
N PHE A 204 -4.60 27.33 14.97
CA PHE A 204 -4.79 27.37 16.42
C PHE A 204 -3.47 27.25 17.18
N LYS A 205 -2.57 26.38 16.74
CA LYS A 205 -1.23 26.26 17.32
C LYS A 205 -0.39 27.52 17.18
N ILE A 206 -0.44 28.15 16.00
CA ILE A 206 0.42 29.31 15.70
C ILE A 206 -0.13 30.60 16.35
N ILE A 207 -1.42 30.84 16.25
CA ILE A 207 -2.04 32.08 16.68
C ILE A 207 -2.29 32.12 18.21
N ASN A 208 -2.72 30.94 18.75
CA ASN A 208 -3.09 30.88 20.16
C ASN A 208 -2.09 30.07 21.02
N GLU A 209 -0.92 29.71 20.45
CA GLU A 209 0.10 28.88 21.10
C GLU A 209 -0.45 27.61 21.73
N ALA A 210 -1.51 27.04 21.11
CA ALA A 210 -2.21 25.86 21.59
C ALA A 210 -1.29 24.65 21.55
N SER A 211 -1.46 23.76 22.54
CA SER A 211 -0.77 22.47 22.56
C SER A 211 -1.15 21.59 21.36
N GLU A 212 -0.31 20.59 21.05
CA GLU A 212 -0.63 19.60 20.01
C GLU A 212 -1.91 18.84 20.33
N GLU A 213 -2.14 18.56 21.62
CA GLU A 213 -3.32 17.87 22.12
C GLU A 213 -4.59 18.73 21.97
N ASP A 214 -4.55 20.00 22.39
CA ASP A 214 -5.69 20.92 22.25
C ASP A 214 -6.06 21.17 20.79
N ALA A 215 -5.06 21.36 19.94
CA ALA A 215 -5.26 21.53 18.51
C ALA A 215 -5.77 20.23 17.84
N GLY A 216 -5.35 19.08 18.31
CA GLY A 216 -5.87 17.78 17.89
C GLY A 216 -7.33 17.60 18.30
N ASN A 217 -7.66 17.85 19.55
CA ASN A 217 -9.03 17.77 20.09
C ASN A 217 -9.99 18.70 19.33
N LEU A 218 -9.52 19.91 18.99
CA LEU A 218 -10.29 20.83 18.17
C LEU A 218 -10.51 20.27 16.75
N ALA A 219 -9.45 19.80 16.10
CA ALA A 219 -9.56 19.23 14.76
C ALA A 219 -10.54 18.05 14.69
N ASP A 220 -10.72 17.32 15.81
CA ASP A 220 -11.67 16.20 15.90
C ASP A 220 -13.12 16.63 16.04
N THR A 221 -13.40 17.91 16.30
CA THR A 221 -14.76 18.47 16.27
C THR A 221 -15.26 18.71 14.83
N ILE A 222 -14.35 18.70 13.84
CA ILE A 222 -14.69 18.80 12.42
C ILE A 222 -15.23 17.46 11.94
N GLY A 223 -16.44 17.49 11.42
CA GLY A 223 -17.15 16.33 10.92
C GLY A 223 -16.48 15.69 9.70
N LYS A 224 -16.95 14.48 9.39
CA LYS A 224 -16.63 13.79 8.14
C LYS A 224 -17.95 13.33 7.49
N HIS A 225 -18.16 13.70 6.23
CA HIS A 225 -19.21 13.14 5.42
C HIS A 225 -18.62 12.10 4.46
N PHE A 226 -19.09 10.85 4.56
CA PHE A 226 -18.60 9.72 3.75
C PHE A 226 -17.05 9.59 3.72
N GLY A 227 -16.40 9.85 4.87
CA GLY A 227 -14.94 9.79 4.99
C GLY A 227 -14.20 11.06 4.54
N VAL A 228 -14.86 11.99 3.90
CA VAL A 228 -14.31 13.31 3.51
C VAL A 228 -14.46 14.28 4.68
N VAL A 229 -13.38 14.95 5.03
CA VAL A 229 -13.38 15.98 6.09
C VAL A 229 -14.20 17.18 5.63
N GLU A 230 -15.16 17.62 6.46
CA GLU A 230 -15.96 18.80 6.17
C GLU A 230 -15.12 20.06 6.03
N ASP A 231 -15.60 21.02 5.23
CA ASP A 231 -15.08 22.36 5.23
C ASP A 231 -15.37 23.07 6.56
N ILE A 232 -14.53 24.01 6.95
CA ILE A 232 -14.67 24.72 8.23
C ILE A 232 -15.93 25.60 8.32
N GLU A 233 -16.48 26.08 7.19
CA GLU A 233 -17.76 26.79 7.17
C GLU A 233 -18.94 25.85 7.38
N ASP A 234 -18.87 24.63 6.82
CA ASP A 234 -19.90 23.63 7.03
C ASP A 234 -19.82 23.07 8.47
N SER A 235 -18.61 22.87 8.99
CA SER A 235 -18.41 22.47 10.38
C SER A 235 -18.90 23.55 11.37
N TYR A 236 -18.79 24.83 11.04
CA TYR A 236 -19.37 25.91 11.84
C TYR A 236 -20.90 25.81 11.93
N LYS A 237 -21.56 25.40 10.83
CA LYS A 237 -23.02 25.21 10.80
C LYS A 237 -23.44 23.91 11.52
N ASN A 238 -22.69 22.84 11.35
CA ASN A 238 -23.12 21.49 11.71
C ASN A 238 -22.60 21.01 13.07
N SER A 239 -21.49 21.58 13.60
CA SER A 239 -20.87 21.16 14.86
C SER A 239 -20.96 22.27 15.92
N GLU A 240 -21.77 22.08 16.95
CA GLU A 240 -21.89 23.01 18.07
C GLU A 240 -20.53 23.26 18.74
N LYS A 241 -19.76 22.20 18.99
CA LYS A 241 -18.43 22.32 19.59
C LYS A 241 -17.44 23.12 18.76
N PHE A 242 -17.48 22.96 17.45
CA PHE A 242 -16.64 23.73 16.54
C PHE A 242 -17.09 25.20 16.50
N ARG A 243 -18.39 25.45 16.51
CA ARG A 243 -18.98 26.80 16.57
C ARG A 243 -18.57 27.54 17.85
N ASP A 244 -18.70 26.89 19.02
CA ASP A 244 -18.30 27.46 20.31
C ASP A 244 -16.82 27.86 20.33
N TRP A 245 -15.96 27.05 19.72
CA TRP A 245 -14.55 27.38 19.56
C TRP A 245 -14.37 28.60 18.60
N ALA A 246 -15.01 28.56 17.43
CA ALA A 246 -14.91 29.61 16.44
C ALA A 246 -15.39 30.97 16.97
N ASP A 247 -16.45 30.98 17.76
CA ASP A 247 -16.98 32.19 18.40
C ASP A 247 -16.03 32.69 19.51
N ARG A 248 -15.47 31.76 20.31
CA ARG A 248 -14.50 32.10 21.36
C ARG A 248 -13.19 32.66 20.80
N TYR A 249 -12.71 32.11 19.70
CA TYR A 249 -11.46 32.50 19.03
C TYR A 249 -11.76 33.13 17.66
N SER A 250 -12.68 34.10 17.62
CA SER A 250 -13.23 34.64 16.36
C SER A 250 -12.17 35.19 15.42
N GLU A 251 -11.10 35.84 15.92
CA GLU A 251 -10.01 36.30 15.06
C GLU A 251 -9.20 35.16 14.46
N THR A 252 -8.95 34.09 15.21
CA THR A 252 -8.28 32.88 14.73
C THR A 252 -9.13 32.20 13.64
N TYR A 253 -10.43 32.11 13.85
CA TYR A 253 -11.36 31.57 12.84
C TYR A 253 -11.39 32.41 11.56
N LYS A 254 -11.41 33.75 11.67
CA LYS A 254 -11.32 34.65 10.51
C LYS A 254 -10.00 34.49 9.74
N ILE A 255 -8.89 34.25 10.43
CA ILE A 255 -7.60 33.94 9.80
C ILE A 255 -7.67 32.60 9.07
N ALA A 256 -8.24 31.58 9.70
CA ALA A 256 -8.44 30.28 9.08
C ALA A 256 -9.27 30.39 7.79
N LEU A 257 -10.36 31.15 7.79
CA LEU A 257 -11.17 31.41 6.59
C LEU A 257 -10.38 32.07 5.46
N LYS A 258 -9.48 33.00 5.79
CA LYS A 258 -8.61 33.67 4.79
C LYS A 258 -7.54 32.76 4.22
N LEU A 259 -7.03 31.81 5.00
CA LEU A 259 -6.00 30.85 4.58
C LEU A 259 -6.60 29.66 3.84
N ARG A 260 -7.90 29.43 3.92
CA ARG A 260 -8.60 28.32 3.26
C ARG A 260 -8.27 28.27 1.77
N SER A 261 -7.97 27.08 1.29
CA SER A 261 -7.61 26.79 -0.11
C SER A 261 -6.29 27.39 -0.61
N LEU A 262 -5.57 28.18 0.20
CA LEU A 262 -4.22 28.61 -0.16
C LEU A 262 -3.24 27.42 -0.11
N ILE A 263 -2.19 27.47 -0.90
CA ILE A 263 -1.16 26.44 -0.93
C ILE A 263 -0.41 26.44 0.42
N ARG A 264 -0.43 25.30 1.11
CA ARG A 264 0.28 25.04 2.36
C ARG A 264 1.68 24.48 2.11
N GLY A 265 1.82 23.64 1.15
CA GLY A 265 3.08 22.98 0.86
C GLY A 265 3.11 22.32 -0.51
N LYS A 266 4.31 22.01 -0.95
CA LYS A 266 4.58 21.31 -2.20
C LYS A 266 5.33 20.02 -1.92
N SER A 267 4.92 18.96 -2.60
CA SER A 267 5.50 17.62 -2.57
C SER A 267 5.49 17.02 -3.97
N THR A 268 5.88 15.77 -4.11
CA THR A 268 5.72 15.03 -5.36
C THR A 268 4.60 13.99 -5.23
N HIS A 269 3.92 13.71 -6.33
CA HIS A 269 2.92 12.65 -6.40
C HIS A 269 3.61 11.28 -6.16
N PRO A 270 3.08 10.41 -5.31
CA PRO A 270 3.77 9.18 -4.91
C PRO A 270 3.95 8.18 -6.07
N SER A 271 2.98 8.09 -6.98
CA SER A 271 2.96 7.11 -8.09
C SER A 271 3.04 7.75 -9.47
N GLY A 272 2.65 9.02 -9.61
CA GLY A 272 2.48 9.70 -10.90
C GLY A 272 3.79 10.10 -11.56
N TYR A 273 3.99 9.63 -12.78
CA TYR A 273 5.05 10.06 -13.66
C TYR A 273 4.47 10.74 -14.91
N PHE A 274 5.08 11.84 -15.28
CA PHE A 274 4.75 12.60 -16.47
C PHE A 274 5.65 12.18 -17.62
N ILE A 275 5.05 11.94 -18.80
CA ILE A 275 5.77 11.65 -20.05
C ILE A 275 5.35 12.64 -21.11
N SER A 276 6.33 13.31 -21.73
CA SER A 276 6.14 14.28 -22.79
C SER A 276 6.66 13.78 -24.14
N TYR A 277 6.03 14.23 -25.23
CA TYR A 277 6.62 14.11 -26.57
C TYR A 277 7.87 14.98 -26.73
N TYR A 278 7.82 16.19 -26.17
CA TYR A 278 8.89 17.18 -26.26
C TYR A 278 9.88 17.06 -25.10
N PRO A 279 11.14 17.51 -25.26
CA PRO A 279 12.09 17.63 -24.16
C PRO A 279 11.52 18.53 -23.05
N LEU A 280 11.62 18.08 -21.79
CA LEU A 280 11.02 18.73 -20.64
C LEU A 280 11.50 20.16 -20.44
N ASP A 281 12.82 20.37 -20.51
CA ASP A 281 13.49 21.66 -20.31
C ASP A 281 13.10 22.75 -21.31
N LYS A 282 12.54 22.34 -22.46
CA LYS A 282 12.10 23.26 -23.52
C LYS A 282 10.59 23.44 -23.60
N PHE A 283 9.85 22.66 -22.84
CA PHE A 283 8.41 22.58 -23.04
C PHE A 283 7.58 22.91 -21.77
N VAL A 284 8.05 22.49 -20.59
CA VAL A 284 7.34 22.68 -19.33
C VAL A 284 8.31 23.13 -18.23
N PRO A 285 7.85 23.89 -17.22
CA PRO A 285 8.67 24.22 -16.08
C PRO A 285 8.97 22.97 -15.25
N VAL A 286 10.25 22.74 -14.97
CA VAL A 286 10.74 21.62 -14.15
C VAL A 286 11.59 22.12 -13.00
N GLU A 287 11.63 21.34 -11.93
CA GLU A 287 12.41 21.59 -10.73
C GLU A 287 12.95 20.29 -10.14
N MET A 288 13.97 20.42 -9.29
CA MET A 288 14.46 19.28 -8.50
C MET A 288 13.66 19.19 -7.20
N ASN A 289 13.14 18.01 -6.90
CA ASN A 289 12.48 17.73 -5.62
C ASN A 289 13.51 17.55 -4.47
N LYS A 290 13.03 17.33 -3.26
CA LYS A 290 13.90 17.17 -2.07
C LYS A 290 14.77 15.92 -2.15
N GLU A 291 14.32 14.89 -2.89
CA GLU A 291 15.02 13.64 -3.12
C GLU A 291 16.04 13.74 -4.28
N GLY A 292 16.18 14.91 -4.91
CA GLY A 292 17.08 15.10 -6.03
C GLY A 292 16.56 14.55 -7.38
N GLU A 293 15.24 14.33 -7.51
CA GLU A 293 14.62 13.89 -8.74
C GLU A 293 13.96 15.06 -9.49
N LEU A 294 14.00 14.98 -10.82
CA LEU A 294 13.32 15.95 -11.69
C LEU A 294 11.80 15.79 -11.60
N ALA A 295 11.11 16.90 -11.37
CA ALA A 295 9.64 16.94 -11.33
C ALA A 295 9.13 18.13 -12.19
N ILE A 296 7.96 17.91 -12.84
CA ILE A 296 7.22 19.02 -13.47
C ILE A 296 6.64 19.91 -12.36
N SER A 297 6.79 21.23 -12.49
CA SER A 297 6.33 22.19 -11.47
C SER A 297 4.80 22.31 -11.40
N TYR A 298 4.07 21.76 -12.37
CA TYR A 298 2.61 21.73 -12.38
C TYR A 298 2.06 20.60 -11.52
N GLU A 299 0.90 20.86 -10.89
CA GLU A 299 0.09 19.81 -10.28
C GLU A 299 -0.57 18.93 -11.37
N MET A 300 -1.12 17.78 -10.95
CA MET A 300 -1.60 16.71 -11.82
C MET A 300 -2.57 17.16 -12.93
N ASN A 301 -3.59 17.97 -12.60
CA ASN A 301 -4.62 18.38 -13.59
C ASN A 301 -4.02 19.35 -14.63
N THR A 302 -3.07 20.16 -14.23
CA THR A 302 -2.37 21.06 -15.14
C THR A 302 -1.34 20.29 -15.96
N ALA A 303 -0.58 19.37 -15.36
CA ALA A 303 0.39 18.53 -16.05
C ALA A 303 -0.27 17.69 -17.17
N ALA A 304 -1.46 17.15 -16.93
CA ALA A 304 -2.21 16.36 -17.92
C ALA A 304 -2.53 17.12 -19.21
N LYS A 305 -2.53 18.45 -19.19
CA LYS A 305 -2.73 19.27 -20.41
C LYS A 305 -1.49 19.36 -21.31
N PHE A 306 -0.35 18.89 -20.86
CA PHE A 306 0.94 18.97 -21.56
C PHE A 306 1.52 17.62 -21.93
N GLY A 307 1.08 16.53 -21.31
CA GLY A 307 1.62 15.20 -21.55
C GLY A 307 0.77 14.11 -20.91
N ILE A 308 1.29 12.91 -20.92
CA ILE A 308 0.62 11.72 -20.36
C ILE A 308 1.07 11.51 -18.93
N LYS A 309 0.10 11.22 -18.06
CA LYS A 309 0.35 10.69 -16.72
C LYS A 309 0.37 9.15 -16.76
N LEU A 310 1.37 8.55 -16.15
CA LEU A 310 1.40 7.13 -15.83
C LEU A 310 1.46 6.95 -14.32
N ASP A 311 0.54 6.20 -13.76
CA ASP A 311 0.56 5.82 -12.35
C ASP A 311 1.29 4.48 -12.17
N LEU A 312 2.54 4.59 -11.72
CA LEU A 312 3.43 3.45 -11.50
C LEU A 312 3.45 3.13 -10.00
N LEU A 313 2.69 2.11 -9.61
CA LEU A 313 2.48 1.74 -8.20
C LEU A 313 3.45 0.62 -7.80
N GLY A 314 4.06 0.75 -6.62
CA GLY A 314 4.87 -0.30 -5.99
C GLY A 314 4.03 -1.06 -4.95
N LEU A 315 3.14 -1.94 -5.38
CA LEU A 315 2.28 -2.69 -4.48
C LEU A 315 3.02 -3.85 -3.83
N ILE A 316 3.19 -3.79 -2.51
CA ILE A 316 3.87 -4.84 -1.72
C ILE A 316 3.20 -6.21 -1.88
N CYS A 317 1.87 -6.25 -2.00
CA CYS A 317 1.14 -7.50 -2.22
C CYS A 317 1.64 -8.25 -3.46
N ASN A 318 1.93 -7.54 -4.57
CA ASN A 318 2.46 -8.17 -5.79
C ASN A 318 3.87 -8.75 -5.57
N GLU A 319 4.68 -8.13 -4.72
CA GLU A 319 6.00 -8.65 -4.34
C GLU A 319 5.87 -9.91 -3.45
N ILE A 320 4.95 -9.88 -2.49
CA ILE A 320 4.67 -11.04 -1.64
C ILE A 320 4.23 -12.23 -2.52
N ILE A 321 3.25 -12.04 -3.40
CA ILE A 321 2.74 -13.09 -4.28
C ILE A 321 3.84 -13.66 -5.17
N LYS A 322 4.65 -12.78 -5.79
CA LYS A 322 5.81 -13.20 -6.58
C LYS A 322 6.74 -14.12 -5.76
N ASN A 323 7.10 -13.69 -4.56
CA ASN A 323 8.01 -14.44 -3.70
C ASN A 323 7.39 -15.78 -3.25
N VAL A 324 6.08 -15.84 -3.04
CA VAL A 324 5.39 -17.11 -2.76
C VAL A 324 5.49 -18.05 -3.96
N PHE A 325 5.21 -17.58 -5.18
CA PHE A 325 5.32 -18.40 -6.39
C PHE A 325 6.75 -18.88 -6.69
N GLU A 326 7.77 -18.21 -6.18
CA GLU A 326 9.16 -18.67 -6.26
C GLU A 326 9.44 -19.84 -5.28
N LEU A 327 8.63 -20.01 -4.23
CA LEU A 327 8.79 -21.02 -3.19
C LEU A 327 7.88 -22.25 -3.38
N ILE A 328 6.80 -22.13 -4.18
CA ILE A 328 5.82 -23.18 -4.42
C ILE A 328 5.92 -23.74 -5.85
N PRO A 329 5.52 -25.00 -6.08
CA PRO A 329 5.55 -25.60 -7.42
C PRO A 329 4.41 -25.17 -8.33
N GLU A 330 3.33 -24.60 -7.77
CA GLU A 330 2.10 -24.26 -8.49
C GLU A 330 2.25 -22.94 -9.26
N LYS A 331 1.52 -22.81 -10.37
CA LYS A 331 1.52 -21.59 -11.17
C LYS A 331 0.16 -20.92 -11.13
N LEU A 332 0.14 -19.60 -11.37
CA LEU A 332 -1.10 -18.83 -11.36
C LEU A 332 -2.15 -19.37 -12.35
N GLU A 333 -1.71 -19.83 -13.54
CA GLU A 333 -2.61 -20.34 -14.57
C GLU A 333 -3.35 -21.63 -14.18
N ASP A 334 -2.87 -22.34 -13.16
CA ASP A 334 -3.47 -23.58 -12.67
C ASP A 334 -4.53 -23.32 -11.58
N ILE A 335 -4.65 -22.08 -11.10
CA ILE A 335 -5.53 -21.70 -9.99
C ILE A 335 -6.82 -21.05 -10.55
N ASN A 336 -7.95 -21.72 -10.38
CA ASN A 336 -9.26 -21.10 -10.56
C ASN A 336 -9.64 -20.32 -9.30
N LEU A 337 -10.02 -19.03 -9.43
CA LEU A 337 -10.41 -18.17 -8.31
C LEU A 337 -11.89 -17.79 -8.32
N ASP A 338 -12.67 -18.15 -9.35
CA ASP A 338 -14.06 -17.70 -9.49
C ASP A 338 -14.98 -18.30 -8.42
N ASP A 339 -14.86 -19.61 -8.19
CA ASP A 339 -15.69 -20.38 -7.28
C ASP A 339 -14.92 -21.44 -6.49
N ASN A 340 -13.63 -21.23 -6.29
CA ASN A 340 -12.71 -22.15 -5.64
C ASN A 340 -13.10 -22.40 -4.17
N GLU A 341 -13.46 -23.63 -3.83
CA GLU A 341 -13.86 -23.99 -2.47
C GLU A 341 -12.74 -23.75 -1.44
N GLU A 342 -11.47 -23.97 -1.80
CA GLU A 342 -10.31 -23.68 -0.92
C GLU A 342 -10.19 -22.20 -0.57
N VAL A 343 -10.71 -21.28 -1.40
CA VAL A 343 -10.74 -19.85 -1.11
C VAL A 343 -11.95 -19.50 -0.25
N TYR A 344 -13.14 -19.85 -0.72
CA TYR A 344 -14.37 -19.31 -0.15
C TYR A 344 -14.78 -20.01 1.13
N SER A 345 -14.42 -21.29 1.35
CA SER A 345 -14.59 -21.96 2.63
C SER A 345 -13.84 -21.24 3.76
N HIS A 346 -12.63 -20.72 3.49
CA HIS A 346 -11.88 -19.96 4.47
C HIS A 346 -12.49 -18.60 4.75
N LEU A 347 -13.00 -17.90 3.73
CA LEU A 347 -13.67 -16.60 3.88
C LEU A 347 -14.99 -16.69 4.67
N GLN A 348 -15.59 -17.88 4.75
CA GLN A 348 -16.83 -18.13 5.50
C GLN A 348 -16.59 -18.49 6.98
N ARG A 349 -15.35 -18.73 7.39
CA ARG A 349 -15.02 -19.13 8.76
C ARG A 349 -15.09 -17.95 9.73
N GLU A 350 -15.45 -18.24 10.97
CA GLU A 350 -15.48 -17.25 12.06
C GLU A 350 -14.07 -16.85 12.54
N ASP A 351 -13.13 -17.76 12.41
CA ASP A 351 -11.72 -17.63 12.83
C ASP A 351 -10.78 -17.22 11.67
N LEU A 352 -11.32 -16.55 10.64
CA LEU A 352 -10.52 -15.99 9.55
C LEU A 352 -9.43 -15.06 10.09
N MET A 353 -8.16 -15.34 9.77
CA MET A 353 -7.02 -14.50 10.14
C MET A 353 -6.76 -13.44 9.07
N PRO A 354 -6.82 -12.12 9.41
CA PRO A 354 -6.85 -11.07 8.38
C PRO A 354 -5.49 -10.69 7.79
N TYR A 355 -4.37 -10.93 8.48
CA TYR A 355 -3.07 -10.41 8.05
C TYR A 355 -2.70 -10.86 6.63
N GLY A 356 -2.23 -9.93 5.80
CA GLY A 356 -1.78 -10.20 4.43
C GLY A 356 -2.89 -10.45 3.41
N LEU A 357 -4.17 -10.49 3.80
CA LEU A 357 -5.31 -10.62 2.89
C LEU A 357 -5.60 -9.28 2.22
N TYR A 358 -5.34 -9.19 0.91
CA TYR A 358 -5.41 -7.93 0.19
C TYR A 358 -6.81 -7.33 0.21
N GLN A 359 -6.92 -6.06 0.67
CA GLN A 359 -8.16 -5.29 0.81
C GLN A 359 -9.24 -5.92 1.73
N ILE A 360 -8.93 -7.06 2.37
CA ILE A 360 -9.79 -7.73 3.35
C ILE A 360 -9.29 -7.46 4.78
N SER A 361 -7.99 -7.23 4.94
CA SER A 361 -7.35 -7.06 6.26
C SER A 361 -7.75 -5.77 7.02
N ALA A 362 -8.28 -4.75 6.34
CA ALA A 362 -8.73 -3.52 7.00
C ALA A 362 -10.01 -3.76 7.82
N ASP A 363 -10.10 -3.21 9.03
CA ASP A 363 -11.17 -3.46 10.01
C ASP A 363 -12.58 -3.45 9.42
N CYS A 364 -12.89 -2.44 8.60
CA CYS A 364 -14.22 -2.32 7.98
C CYS A 364 -14.46 -3.45 6.97
N ALA A 365 -13.50 -3.71 6.08
CA ALA A 365 -13.62 -4.74 5.05
C ALA A 365 -13.63 -6.14 5.67
N TYR A 366 -12.81 -6.36 6.68
CA TYR A 366 -12.77 -7.61 7.44
C TYR A 366 -14.12 -7.92 8.10
N ARG A 367 -14.71 -6.94 8.79
CA ARG A 367 -16.03 -7.09 9.41
C ARG A 367 -17.12 -7.40 8.37
N VAL A 368 -17.17 -6.62 7.28
CA VAL A 368 -18.16 -6.82 6.21
C VAL A 368 -17.97 -8.20 5.56
N CYS A 369 -16.73 -8.62 5.32
CA CYS A 369 -16.42 -9.93 4.76
C CYS A 369 -16.92 -11.07 5.66
N LYS A 370 -16.68 -10.98 6.97
CA LYS A 370 -17.19 -11.96 7.96
C LYS A 370 -18.71 -12.04 8.02
N ASN A 371 -19.38 -10.90 7.87
CA ASN A 371 -20.84 -10.84 7.94
C ASN A 371 -21.49 -11.36 6.66
N ILE A 372 -20.94 -11.02 5.48
CA ILE A 372 -21.47 -11.44 4.17
C ILE A 372 -21.13 -12.89 3.85
N ARG A 373 -19.95 -13.39 4.30
CA ARG A 373 -19.47 -14.76 4.02
C ARG A 373 -19.46 -15.05 2.52
N PRO A 374 -18.61 -14.40 1.73
CA PRO A 374 -18.61 -14.54 0.27
C PRO A 374 -18.37 -15.97 -0.15
N ALA A 375 -19.15 -16.45 -1.15
CA ALA A 375 -19.10 -17.82 -1.66
C ALA A 375 -18.46 -17.93 -3.06
N ASN A 376 -18.15 -16.82 -3.69
CA ASN A 376 -17.53 -16.73 -5.02
C ASN A 376 -16.93 -15.35 -5.23
N ILE A 377 -16.25 -15.17 -6.38
CA ILE A 377 -15.59 -13.90 -6.74
C ILE A 377 -16.55 -12.71 -6.82
N SER A 378 -17.79 -12.93 -7.28
CA SER A 378 -18.79 -11.85 -7.37
C SER A 378 -19.18 -11.36 -5.98
N HIS A 379 -19.44 -12.26 -5.03
CA HIS A 379 -19.73 -11.89 -3.64
C HIS A 379 -18.53 -11.18 -2.97
N LEU A 380 -17.29 -11.59 -3.29
CA LEU A 380 -16.10 -10.91 -2.77
C LEU A 380 -15.93 -9.51 -3.40
N SER A 381 -16.28 -9.35 -4.67
CA SER A 381 -16.37 -8.05 -5.32
C SER A 381 -17.40 -7.15 -4.63
N ASP A 382 -18.58 -7.69 -4.27
CA ASP A 382 -19.64 -6.96 -3.57
C ASP A 382 -19.18 -6.53 -2.15
N VAL A 383 -18.42 -7.36 -1.44
CA VAL A 383 -17.78 -6.99 -0.16
C VAL A 383 -16.94 -5.72 -0.32
N ASN A 384 -16.11 -5.62 -1.37
CA ASN A 384 -15.29 -4.44 -1.64
C ASN A 384 -16.14 -3.19 -1.93
N ALA A 385 -17.29 -3.36 -2.57
CA ALA A 385 -18.21 -2.25 -2.87
C ALA A 385 -18.95 -1.78 -1.60
N ILE A 386 -19.39 -2.70 -0.74
CA ILE A 386 -20.15 -2.43 0.48
C ILE A 386 -19.27 -1.90 1.61
N ALA A 387 -18.02 -2.38 1.74
CA ALA A 387 -17.09 -2.00 2.80
C ALA A 387 -16.58 -0.54 2.70
N ARG A 388 -17.46 0.39 2.35
CA ARG A 388 -17.16 1.81 2.17
C ARG A 388 -18.20 2.66 2.91
N PRO A 389 -17.80 3.80 3.49
CA PRO A 389 -18.67 4.58 4.37
C PRO A 389 -20.08 4.84 3.81
N GLY A 390 -20.21 5.17 2.52
CA GLY A 390 -21.51 5.44 1.89
C GLY A 390 -22.35 4.19 1.63
N ALA A 391 -21.73 3.06 1.33
CA ALA A 391 -22.41 1.82 0.95
C ALA A 391 -22.67 0.86 2.13
N LEU A 392 -22.09 1.12 3.31
CA LEU A 392 -22.30 0.28 4.52
C LEU A 392 -23.78 0.15 4.92
N ALA A 393 -24.61 1.11 4.56
CA ALA A 393 -26.04 1.03 4.81
C ALA A 393 -26.72 -0.18 4.14
N TYR A 394 -26.16 -0.65 3.02
CA TYR A 394 -26.66 -1.80 2.28
C TYR A 394 -26.24 -3.17 2.86
N GLU A 395 -25.33 -3.21 3.83
CA GLU A 395 -24.80 -4.47 4.38
C GLU A 395 -25.91 -5.40 4.86
N LYS A 396 -26.86 -4.88 5.64
CA LYS A 396 -27.97 -5.66 6.18
C LYS A 396 -28.92 -6.17 5.09
N ASP A 397 -29.26 -5.30 4.12
CA ASP A 397 -30.15 -5.67 3.03
C ASP A 397 -29.50 -6.71 2.12
N TYR A 398 -28.18 -6.60 1.89
CA TYR A 398 -27.42 -7.59 1.15
C TYR A 398 -27.43 -8.97 1.84
N ILE A 399 -27.21 -9.02 3.16
CA ILE A 399 -27.19 -10.26 3.94
C ILE A 399 -28.58 -10.92 3.96
N ASN A 400 -29.62 -10.13 4.19
CA ASN A 400 -30.99 -10.61 4.36
C ASN A 400 -31.72 -10.84 3.04
N PHE A 401 -31.11 -10.57 1.86
CA PHE A 401 -31.78 -10.58 0.56
C PHE A 401 -33.02 -9.67 0.50
N SER A 402 -32.98 -8.56 1.24
CA SER A 402 -34.10 -7.62 1.35
C SER A 402 -33.98 -6.40 0.41
N GLY A 403 -33.00 -6.42 -0.51
CA GLY A 403 -32.88 -5.38 -1.52
C GLY A 403 -34.06 -5.39 -2.51
N GLU A 404 -34.58 -4.21 -2.81
CA GLU A 404 -35.66 -4.03 -3.78
C GLU A 404 -35.13 -3.31 -5.02
N ALA A 405 -35.41 -3.88 -6.20
CA ALA A 405 -35.06 -3.20 -7.44
C ALA A 405 -35.85 -1.88 -7.55
N PRO A 406 -35.24 -0.83 -8.11
CA PRO A 406 -35.89 0.47 -8.22
C PRO A 406 -37.23 0.44 -8.98
N HIS A 407 -37.37 -0.51 -9.90
CA HIS A 407 -38.59 -0.78 -10.66
C HIS A 407 -38.55 -2.22 -11.21
N GLU A 408 -39.74 -2.87 -11.37
CA GLU A 408 -39.86 -4.25 -11.87
C GLU A 408 -39.18 -4.48 -13.24
N LYS A 409 -39.23 -3.51 -14.15
CA LYS A 409 -38.55 -3.56 -15.46
C LYS A 409 -37.02 -3.46 -15.39
N LEU A 410 -36.45 -3.15 -14.22
CA LEU A 410 -35.03 -3.01 -13.97
C LEU A 410 -34.45 -4.13 -13.09
N VAL A 411 -35.25 -5.11 -12.69
CA VAL A 411 -34.81 -6.24 -11.84
C VAL A 411 -33.58 -6.92 -12.42
N SER A 412 -33.56 -7.19 -13.73
CA SER A 412 -32.43 -7.85 -14.39
C SER A 412 -31.09 -7.08 -14.28
N VAL A 413 -31.14 -5.76 -14.11
CA VAL A 413 -29.95 -4.90 -13.95
C VAL A 413 -29.34 -5.02 -12.56
N PHE A 414 -30.18 -5.19 -11.53
CA PHE A 414 -29.72 -5.19 -10.14
C PHE A 414 -29.69 -6.59 -9.50
N ALA A 415 -30.19 -7.62 -10.20
CA ALA A 415 -30.28 -8.99 -9.66
C ALA A 415 -28.95 -9.57 -9.20
N GLU A 416 -27.86 -9.28 -9.91
CA GLU A 416 -26.51 -9.77 -9.57
C GLU A 416 -26.02 -9.30 -8.20
N THR A 417 -26.50 -8.16 -7.71
CA THR A 417 -26.16 -7.55 -6.41
C THR A 417 -27.32 -7.61 -5.42
N ARG A 418 -28.19 -8.62 -5.54
CA ARG A 418 -29.37 -8.79 -4.68
C ARG A 418 -30.28 -7.56 -4.70
N ASN A 419 -30.47 -6.99 -5.88
CA ASN A 419 -31.27 -5.79 -6.17
C ASN A 419 -30.73 -4.46 -5.59
N LEU A 420 -29.49 -4.42 -5.16
CA LEU A 420 -28.87 -3.20 -4.62
C LEU A 420 -28.04 -2.47 -5.68
N PRO A 421 -28.06 -1.13 -5.71
CA PRO A 421 -27.30 -0.31 -6.67
C PRO A 421 -25.86 -0.09 -6.21
N LEU A 422 -25.04 -1.15 -6.19
CA LEU A 422 -23.68 -1.11 -5.69
C LEU A 422 -22.68 -0.51 -6.68
N TYR A 423 -22.90 -0.73 -8.00
CA TYR A 423 -21.93 -0.41 -9.03
C TYR A 423 -22.37 0.70 -9.98
N GLN A 424 -21.40 1.50 -10.41
CA GLN A 424 -21.60 2.54 -11.43
C GLN A 424 -22.07 1.93 -12.77
N GLU A 425 -21.58 0.75 -13.08
CA GLU A 425 -21.93 -0.01 -14.28
C GLU A 425 -23.41 -0.41 -14.31
N GLN A 426 -24.03 -0.67 -13.16
CA GLN A 426 -25.48 -0.92 -13.08
C GLN A 426 -26.29 0.33 -13.46
N LEU A 427 -25.83 1.52 -13.07
CA LEU A 427 -26.49 2.78 -13.45
C LEU A 427 -26.38 3.01 -14.97
N ILE A 428 -25.22 2.68 -15.57
CA ILE A 428 -25.05 2.70 -17.02
C ILE A 428 -26.00 1.70 -17.67
N GLN A 429 -26.06 0.46 -17.17
CA GLN A 429 -26.91 -0.60 -17.71
C GLN A 429 -28.40 -0.24 -17.63
N ALA A 430 -28.83 0.41 -16.56
CA ALA A 430 -30.22 0.87 -16.43
C ALA A 430 -30.60 1.86 -17.56
N LEU A 431 -29.72 2.80 -17.89
CA LEU A 431 -29.92 3.72 -19.00
C LEU A 431 -29.85 3.01 -20.36
N VAL A 432 -28.92 2.07 -20.55
CA VAL A 432 -28.82 1.27 -21.77
C VAL A 432 -30.10 0.45 -21.98
N THR A 433 -30.67 -0.10 -20.92
CA THR A 433 -31.92 -0.88 -20.98
C THR A 433 -33.08 -0.06 -21.52
N VAL A 434 -33.15 1.23 -21.22
CA VAL A 434 -34.25 2.10 -21.72
C VAL A 434 -33.93 2.76 -23.06
N GLY A 435 -32.76 2.49 -23.67
CA GLY A 435 -32.46 2.84 -25.06
C GLY A 435 -31.35 3.88 -25.27
N PHE A 436 -30.59 4.22 -24.25
CA PHE A 436 -29.36 5.03 -24.41
C PHE A 436 -28.21 4.18 -24.91
N THR A 437 -27.25 4.80 -25.59
CA THR A 437 -25.95 4.17 -25.84
C THR A 437 -25.13 4.10 -24.55
N ALA A 438 -24.17 3.18 -24.48
CA ALA A 438 -23.27 3.06 -23.31
C ALA A 438 -22.46 4.36 -23.08
N ASP A 439 -22.05 5.05 -24.14
CA ASP A 439 -21.34 6.33 -24.08
C ASP A 439 -22.19 7.46 -23.49
N GLU A 440 -23.45 7.60 -23.94
CA GLU A 440 -24.40 8.58 -23.38
C GLU A 440 -24.69 8.28 -21.90
N SER A 441 -24.86 6.99 -21.56
CA SER A 441 -25.13 6.54 -20.20
C SER A 441 -23.98 6.88 -19.25
N GLU A 442 -22.73 6.65 -19.66
CA GLU A 442 -21.55 7.06 -18.89
C GLU A 442 -21.46 8.58 -18.75
N TYR A 443 -21.78 9.33 -19.80
CA TYR A 443 -21.78 10.78 -19.73
C TYR A 443 -22.82 11.32 -18.73
N ILE A 444 -24.05 10.80 -18.75
CA ILE A 444 -25.11 11.15 -17.80
C ILE A 444 -24.69 10.83 -16.36
N ARG A 445 -24.22 9.59 -16.11
CA ARG A 445 -23.72 9.18 -14.81
C ARG A 445 -22.65 10.15 -14.27
N ARG A 446 -21.74 10.59 -15.13
CA ARG A 446 -20.67 11.49 -14.75
C ARG A 446 -21.11 12.91 -14.47
N ILE A 447 -22.09 13.43 -15.21
CA ILE A 447 -22.71 14.75 -14.94
C ILE A 447 -23.31 14.74 -13.54
N ILE A 448 -24.04 13.69 -13.20
CA ILE A 448 -24.67 13.52 -11.90
C ILE A 448 -23.60 13.39 -10.80
N GLY A 449 -22.62 12.51 -10.99
CA GLY A 449 -21.53 12.29 -10.02
C GLY A 449 -20.64 13.52 -9.78
N LYS A 450 -20.47 14.38 -10.79
CA LYS A 450 -19.77 15.68 -10.66
C LYS A 450 -20.67 16.84 -10.25
N LYS A 451 -21.98 16.58 -10.04
CA LYS A 451 -22.98 17.56 -9.64
C LYS A 451 -22.98 18.80 -10.55
N LYS A 452 -22.90 18.57 -11.87
CA LYS A 452 -22.92 19.67 -12.86
C LYS A 452 -24.35 20.23 -13.01
N ARG A 453 -24.71 21.15 -12.12
CA ARG A 453 -26.07 21.67 -11.96
C ARG A 453 -26.66 22.25 -13.24
N ASP A 454 -25.84 22.86 -14.09
CA ASP A 454 -26.28 23.49 -15.34
C ASP A 454 -26.66 22.48 -16.44
N GLU A 455 -26.04 21.30 -16.42
CA GLU A 455 -26.26 20.24 -17.42
C GLU A 455 -27.37 19.24 -16.98
N MET A 456 -27.55 19.06 -15.67
CA MET A 456 -28.49 18.06 -15.12
C MET A 456 -29.93 18.17 -15.63
N PRO A 457 -30.58 19.36 -15.72
CA PRO A 457 -31.98 19.46 -16.18
C PRO A 457 -32.16 18.91 -17.59
N LYS A 458 -31.30 19.32 -18.53
CA LYS A 458 -31.31 18.86 -19.93
C LYS A 458 -31.26 17.35 -20.06
N TRP A 459 -30.41 16.70 -19.26
CA TRP A 459 -30.25 15.25 -19.33
C TRP A 459 -31.37 14.52 -18.60
N LYS A 460 -31.97 15.12 -17.57
CA LYS A 460 -33.19 14.63 -16.95
C LYS A 460 -34.31 14.53 -17.98
N ASP A 461 -34.59 15.65 -18.67
CA ASP A 461 -35.61 15.69 -19.68
C ASP A 461 -35.40 14.64 -20.77
N LYS A 462 -34.17 14.50 -21.24
CA LYS A 462 -33.79 13.47 -22.23
C LYS A 462 -34.02 12.03 -21.72
N VAL A 463 -33.77 11.75 -20.42
CA VAL A 463 -34.06 10.43 -19.83
C VAL A 463 -35.56 10.15 -19.86
N PHE A 464 -36.38 11.13 -19.49
CA PHE A 464 -37.82 10.99 -19.48
C PHE A 464 -38.37 10.79 -20.91
N GLU A 465 -37.96 11.62 -21.87
CA GLU A 465 -38.33 11.50 -23.27
C GLU A 465 -37.95 10.13 -23.86
N THR A 466 -36.76 9.64 -23.56
CA THR A 466 -36.25 8.34 -24.07
C THR A 466 -37.04 7.18 -23.48
N CYS A 467 -37.34 7.21 -22.18
CA CYS A 467 -38.18 6.19 -21.53
C CYS A 467 -39.60 6.15 -22.12
N GLU A 468 -40.22 7.31 -22.34
CA GLU A 468 -41.53 7.39 -22.93
C GLU A 468 -41.54 6.86 -24.37
N LYS A 469 -40.60 7.32 -25.21
CA LYS A 469 -40.44 6.88 -26.60
C LYS A 469 -40.27 5.37 -26.75
N ASN A 470 -39.60 4.73 -25.83
CA ASN A 470 -39.30 3.30 -25.87
C ASN A 470 -40.28 2.44 -25.04
N GLY A 471 -41.42 3.03 -24.58
CA GLY A 471 -42.52 2.31 -23.92
C GLY A 471 -42.22 1.89 -22.46
N PHE A 472 -41.20 2.49 -21.82
CA PHE A 472 -40.91 2.25 -20.40
C PHE A 472 -41.78 3.10 -19.48
N GLY A 473 -42.14 4.34 -19.91
CA GLY A 473 -42.99 5.28 -19.18
C GLY A 473 -42.25 6.10 -18.12
N GLU A 474 -42.97 7.08 -17.56
CA GLU A 474 -42.44 8.07 -16.64
C GLU A 474 -41.95 7.45 -15.31
N GLN A 475 -42.64 6.44 -14.79
CA GLN A 475 -42.27 5.80 -13.52
C GLN A 475 -40.88 5.15 -13.57
N VAL A 476 -40.49 4.54 -14.70
CA VAL A 476 -39.16 3.98 -14.90
C VAL A 476 -38.11 5.09 -14.97
N ALA A 477 -38.42 6.19 -15.66
CA ALA A 477 -37.55 7.36 -15.77
C ALA A 477 -37.27 7.98 -14.38
N GLU A 478 -38.30 8.15 -13.57
CA GLU A 478 -38.20 8.64 -12.19
C GLU A 478 -37.35 7.70 -11.34
N ALA A 479 -37.58 6.39 -11.42
CA ALA A 479 -36.78 5.37 -10.67
C ALA A 479 -35.33 5.43 -11.04
N ILE A 480 -34.98 5.44 -12.34
CA ILE A 480 -33.57 5.55 -12.80
C ILE A 480 -32.96 6.85 -12.30
N TRP A 481 -33.64 7.98 -12.49
CA TRP A 481 -33.08 9.28 -12.12
C TRP A 481 -32.85 9.40 -10.61
N LYS A 482 -33.79 8.91 -9.80
CA LYS A 482 -33.66 8.86 -8.35
C LYS A 482 -32.46 8.01 -7.91
N VAL A 483 -32.34 6.77 -8.42
CA VAL A 483 -31.20 5.89 -8.08
C VAL A 483 -29.88 6.51 -8.48
N MET A 484 -29.80 7.17 -9.64
CA MET A 484 -28.59 7.84 -10.08
C MET A 484 -28.19 9.01 -9.17
N LEU A 485 -29.16 9.79 -8.70
CA LEU A 485 -28.91 10.88 -7.74
C LEU A 485 -28.46 10.32 -6.38
N ASP A 486 -29.17 9.33 -5.87
CA ASP A 486 -28.91 8.73 -4.56
C ASP A 486 -27.56 8.00 -4.54
N SER A 487 -27.17 7.38 -5.67
CA SER A 487 -25.95 6.57 -5.78
C SER A 487 -24.71 7.35 -6.25
N ALA A 488 -24.87 8.63 -6.60
CA ALA A 488 -23.78 9.42 -7.21
C ALA A 488 -22.50 9.47 -6.36
N ASP A 489 -22.66 9.46 -5.04
CA ASP A 489 -21.57 9.64 -4.09
C ASP A 489 -20.97 8.30 -3.59
N TYR A 490 -21.67 7.15 -3.74
CA TYR A 490 -21.23 5.89 -3.12
C TYR A 490 -21.14 4.69 -4.07
N SER A 491 -21.72 4.72 -5.28
CA SER A 491 -21.58 3.61 -6.21
C SER A 491 -20.12 3.38 -6.63
N PHE A 492 -19.73 2.10 -6.70
CA PHE A 492 -18.35 1.71 -6.91
C PHE A 492 -18.07 1.36 -8.38
N ASN A 493 -16.80 1.46 -8.79
CA ASN A 493 -16.38 0.99 -10.11
C ASN A 493 -16.28 -0.54 -10.08
N LYS A 494 -17.14 -1.22 -10.85
CA LYS A 494 -17.20 -2.68 -10.91
C LYS A 494 -15.92 -3.29 -11.43
N SER A 495 -15.33 -2.70 -12.47
CA SER A 495 -14.05 -3.14 -13.05
C SER A 495 -12.94 -3.16 -12.00
N HIS A 496 -12.83 -2.10 -11.19
CA HIS A 496 -11.88 -2.03 -10.09
C HIS A 496 -12.16 -3.07 -9.02
N SER A 497 -13.42 -3.25 -8.65
CA SER A 497 -13.84 -4.19 -7.60
C SER A 497 -13.45 -5.63 -7.94
N TYR A 498 -13.66 -6.07 -9.17
CA TYR A 498 -13.25 -7.42 -9.60
C TYR A 498 -11.73 -7.60 -9.59
N CYS A 499 -10.95 -6.62 -10.07
CA CYS A 499 -9.48 -6.71 -9.98
C CYS A 499 -9.01 -6.90 -8.54
N VAL A 500 -9.58 -6.13 -7.60
CA VAL A 500 -9.27 -6.23 -6.17
C VAL A 500 -9.73 -7.56 -5.59
N ALA A 501 -10.92 -8.04 -5.98
CA ALA A 501 -11.46 -9.31 -5.51
C ALA A 501 -10.58 -10.51 -5.93
N TYR A 502 -10.13 -10.56 -7.19
CA TYR A 502 -9.22 -11.60 -7.66
C TYR A 502 -7.89 -11.59 -6.89
N LEU A 503 -7.31 -10.41 -6.67
CA LEU A 503 -6.07 -10.28 -5.90
C LEU A 503 -6.29 -10.69 -4.43
N GLY A 504 -7.42 -10.31 -3.84
CA GLY A 504 -7.84 -10.74 -2.51
C GLY A 504 -8.02 -12.26 -2.42
N ALA A 505 -8.76 -12.86 -3.35
CA ALA A 505 -8.98 -14.29 -3.42
C ALA A 505 -7.65 -15.08 -3.54
N LEU A 506 -6.72 -14.59 -4.37
CA LEU A 506 -5.40 -15.19 -4.50
C LEU A 506 -4.62 -15.15 -3.18
N THR A 507 -4.66 -14.02 -2.45
CA THR A 507 -4.00 -13.95 -1.14
C THR A 507 -4.59 -14.89 -0.11
N VAL A 508 -5.91 -15.12 -0.14
CA VAL A 508 -6.57 -16.16 0.70
C VAL A 508 -6.07 -17.54 0.32
N TYR A 509 -6.11 -17.90 -0.98
CA TYR A 509 -5.62 -19.17 -1.48
C TYR A 509 -4.19 -19.47 -1.03
N LEU A 510 -3.27 -18.55 -1.30
CA LEU A 510 -1.85 -18.71 -0.97
C LEU A 510 -1.62 -18.83 0.55
N LYS A 511 -2.30 -17.99 1.34
CA LYS A 511 -2.14 -17.99 2.79
C LYS A 511 -2.58 -19.29 3.44
N TYR A 512 -3.71 -19.86 3.02
CA TYR A 512 -4.27 -21.04 3.67
C TYR A 512 -3.75 -22.35 3.09
N LYS A 513 -3.35 -22.38 1.83
CA LYS A 513 -2.76 -23.55 1.20
C LYS A 513 -1.24 -23.65 1.43
N TYR A 514 -0.54 -22.54 1.43
CA TYR A 514 0.91 -22.45 1.57
C TYR A 514 1.31 -21.47 2.68
N PRO A 515 0.83 -21.64 3.92
CA PRO A 515 1.02 -20.68 4.99
C PRO A 515 2.49 -20.39 5.31
N LEU A 516 3.36 -21.40 5.25
CA LEU A 516 4.78 -21.26 5.56
C LEU A 516 5.49 -20.34 4.57
N GLU A 517 5.28 -20.56 3.28
CA GLU A 517 5.84 -19.77 2.19
C GLU A 517 5.23 -18.37 2.16
N PHE A 518 3.92 -18.27 2.40
CA PHE A 518 3.20 -17.00 2.45
C PHE A 518 3.73 -16.09 3.56
N PHE A 519 3.84 -16.59 4.78
CA PHE A 519 4.34 -15.78 5.89
C PHE A 519 5.85 -15.47 5.76
N THR A 520 6.63 -16.38 5.18
CA THR A 520 8.04 -16.09 4.86
C THR A 520 8.16 -14.96 3.86
N ALA A 521 7.33 -14.96 2.82
CA ALA A 521 7.29 -13.88 1.84
C ALA A 521 6.80 -12.56 2.44
N CYS A 522 5.78 -12.59 3.31
CA CYS A 522 5.32 -11.41 4.05
C CYS A 522 6.44 -10.82 4.92
N LEU A 523 7.11 -11.63 5.74
CA LEU A 523 8.19 -11.19 6.63
C LEU A 523 9.35 -10.55 5.86
N ASN A 524 9.67 -11.03 4.67
CA ASN A 524 10.68 -10.43 3.81
C ASN A 524 10.20 -9.11 3.18
N ALA A 525 8.95 -9.01 2.78
CA ALA A 525 8.42 -7.83 2.12
C ALA A 525 8.21 -6.65 3.10
N VAL A 526 7.77 -6.90 4.33
CA VAL A 526 7.48 -5.85 5.32
C VAL A 526 8.71 -5.08 5.79
N GLN A 527 9.92 -5.60 5.59
CA GLN A 527 11.16 -4.88 5.89
C GLN A 527 11.29 -3.55 5.15
N LYS A 528 10.56 -3.38 4.05
CA LYS A 528 10.52 -2.15 3.23
C LYS A 528 9.49 -1.14 3.72
N LEU A 529 8.67 -1.48 4.71
CA LEU A 529 7.64 -0.62 5.27
C LEU A 529 8.23 0.37 6.30
N PRO A 530 7.52 1.47 6.60
CA PRO A 530 7.99 2.47 7.57
C PRO A 530 8.18 1.93 8.99
N ASP A 531 7.34 0.99 9.42
CA ASP A 531 7.41 0.34 10.73
C ASP A 531 7.44 -1.20 10.60
N PRO A 532 8.58 -1.78 10.21
CA PRO A 532 8.69 -3.22 10.02
C PRO A 532 8.45 -4.03 11.31
N MET A 533 8.79 -3.46 12.47
CA MET A 533 8.67 -4.17 13.75
C MET A 533 7.21 -4.42 14.14
N GLU A 534 6.32 -3.45 13.89
CA GLU A 534 4.89 -3.63 14.13
C GLU A 534 4.30 -4.71 13.20
N GLU A 535 4.69 -4.69 11.93
CA GLU A 535 4.24 -5.68 10.96
C GLU A 535 4.72 -7.11 11.33
N ILE A 536 5.99 -7.27 11.72
CA ILE A 536 6.53 -8.56 12.18
C ILE A 536 5.75 -9.05 13.40
N ARG A 537 5.41 -8.17 14.34
CA ARG A 537 4.62 -8.50 15.52
C ARG A 537 3.22 -8.99 15.16
N GLN A 538 2.57 -8.34 14.20
CA GLN A 538 1.23 -8.77 13.74
C GLN A 538 1.31 -10.14 13.06
N ILE A 539 2.33 -10.39 12.25
CA ILE A 539 2.56 -11.70 11.63
C ILE A 539 2.80 -12.76 12.72
N GLU A 540 3.70 -12.49 13.67
CA GLU A 540 4.06 -13.41 14.74
C GLU A 540 2.83 -13.88 15.53
N ARG A 541 1.86 -13.00 15.79
CA ARG A 541 0.60 -13.34 16.46
C ARG A 541 -0.29 -14.32 15.69
N GLU A 542 -0.21 -14.33 14.36
CA GLU A 542 -1.00 -15.25 13.53
C GLU A 542 -0.31 -16.59 13.27
N LEU A 543 1.02 -16.66 13.30
CA LEU A 543 1.78 -17.88 13.01
C LEU A 543 1.35 -19.12 13.82
N PRO A 544 1.08 -19.03 15.14
CA PRO A 544 0.63 -20.16 15.95
C PRO A 544 -0.66 -20.78 15.45
N TYR A 545 -1.57 -19.98 14.86
CA TYR A 545 -2.80 -20.49 14.27
C TYR A 545 -2.54 -21.49 13.12
N PHE A 546 -1.43 -21.31 12.41
CA PHE A 546 -0.98 -22.22 11.34
C PHE A 546 0.05 -23.25 11.82
N ASN A 547 0.26 -23.40 13.13
CA ASN A 547 1.30 -24.26 13.72
C ASN A 547 2.73 -23.92 13.23
N ILE A 548 3.00 -22.66 12.95
CA ILE A 548 4.30 -22.15 12.53
C ILE A 548 4.89 -21.36 13.70
N LYS A 549 6.20 -21.48 13.91
CA LYS A 549 6.96 -20.67 14.87
C LYS A 549 7.91 -19.75 14.13
N LEU A 550 8.06 -18.54 14.63
CA LEU A 550 9.14 -17.66 14.22
C LEU A 550 10.37 -17.97 15.08
N LEU A 551 11.34 -18.67 14.48
CA LEU A 551 12.57 -19.08 15.17
C LEU A 551 13.49 -17.87 15.37
N PRO A 552 14.19 -17.77 16.51
CA PRO A 552 15.08 -16.64 16.82
C PRO A 552 16.21 -16.48 15.80
N PRO A 553 16.77 -15.28 15.67
CA PRO A 553 17.96 -15.11 14.85
C PRO A 553 19.14 -15.92 15.41
N HIS A 554 19.98 -16.43 14.51
CA HIS A 554 21.16 -17.21 14.86
C HIS A 554 22.26 -16.94 13.84
N LEU A 555 23.44 -16.60 14.27
CA LEU A 555 24.51 -16.12 13.38
C LEU A 555 24.81 -17.08 12.20
N LEU A 556 24.81 -18.39 12.43
CA LEU A 556 25.10 -19.39 11.41
C LEU A 556 23.87 -19.90 10.66
N LYS A 557 22.73 -20.07 11.34
CA LYS A 557 21.51 -20.67 10.75
C LYS A 557 20.67 -19.66 10.01
N SER A 558 20.63 -18.41 10.47
CA SER A 558 19.87 -17.36 9.79
C SER A 558 20.54 -16.93 8.51
N ASP A 559 19.76 -16.66 7.49
CA ASP A 559 20.23 -15.96 6.31
C ASP A 559 20.06 -14.44 6.46
N VAL A 560 20.37 -13.68 5.42
CA VAL A 560 20.16 -12.23 5.39
C VAL A 560 18.68 -11.92 5.61
N GLY A 561 17.79 -12.53 4.83
CA GLY A 561 16.34 -12.44 4.99
C GLY A 561 15.75 -13.59 5.82
N PHE A 562 14.42 -13.57 6.01
CA PHE A 562 13.68 -14.67 6.60
C PHE A 562 13.70 -15.88 5.66
N THR A 563 13.87 -17.07 6.23
CA THR A 563 13.93 -18.33 5.46
C THR A 563 13.12 -19.44 6.12
N VAL A 564 12.66 -20.37 5.31
CA VAL A 564 11.99 -21.57 5.80
C VAL A 564 13.01 -22.51 6.44
N GLU A 565 12.75 -22.96 7.68
CA GLU A 565 13.53 -23.96 8.40
C GLU A 565 12.61 -25.07 8.92
N GLY A 566 12.52 -26.19 8.21
CA GLY A 566 11.58 -27.27 8.50
C GLY A 566 10.11 -26.81 8.33
N LYS A 567 9.36 -26.80 9.43
CA LYS A 567 7.97 -26.31 9.48
C LYS A 567 7.85 -24.89 10.05
N ASN A 568 8.94 -24.18 10.18
CA ASN A 568 9.01 -22.89 10.84
C ASN A 568 9.70 -21.86 9.96
N VAL A 569 9.66 -20.59 10.36
CA VAL A 569 10.37 -19.50 9.70
C VAL A 569 11.53 -19.07 10.60
N ARG A 570 12.74 -19.00 10.06
CA ARG A 570 13.92 -18.46 10.74
C ARG A 570 14.00 -16.95 10.56
N TYR A 571 14.23 -16.21 11.65
CA TYR A 571 14.40 -14.76 11.63
C TYR A 571 15.63 -14.34 10.83
N GLY A 572 15.48 -13.40 9.90
CA GLY A 572 16.56 -12.89 9.05
C GLY A 572 17.48 -11.92 9.79
N LEU A 573 18.78 -11.97 9.55
CA LEU A 573 19.74 -11.10 10.24
C LEU A 573 19.59 -9.62 9.87
N SER A 574 19.19 -9.29 8.63
CA SER A 574 18.95 -7.90 8.20
C SER A 574 17.71 -7.27 8.84
N ALA A 575 16.78 -8.08 9.31
CA ALA A 575 15.54 -7.62 9.95
C ALA A 575 15.77 -7.22 11.43
N ILE A 576 16.93 -7.52 12.00
CA ILE A 576 17.28 -7.07 13.36
C ILE A 576 17.45 -5.55 13.35
N LYS A 577 16.71 -4.84 14.18
CA LYS A 577 16.79 -3.38 14.28
C LYS A 577 18.20 -2.92 14.61
N GLY A 578 18.75 -2.04 13.78
CA GLY A 578 20.12 -1.56 13.89
C GLY A 578 21.08 -2.20 12.87
N VAL A 579 20.66 -3.24 12.16
CA VAL A 579 21.38 -3.78 11.00
C VAL A 579 20.87 -3.05 9.75
N SER A 580 21.77 -2.37 9.04
CA SER A 580 21.43 -1.64 7.81
C SER A 580 21.83 -2.42 6.56
N ASP A 581 21.17 -2.16 5.43
CA ASP A 581 21.51 -2.77 4.14
C ASP A 581 22.98 -2.57 3.77
N SER A 582 23.55 -1.39 4.06
CA SER A 582 24.97 -1.09 3.83
C SER A 582 25.95 -1.93 4.66
N SER A 583 25.46 -2.64 5.67
CA SER A 583 26.26 -3.52 6.54
C SER A 583 26.14 -5.00 6.21
N ILE A 584 25.28 -5.39 5.26
CA ILE A 584 25.05 -6.80 4.92
C ILE A 584 26.34 -7.50 4.48
N GLU A 585 27.14 -6.88 3.61
CA GLU A 585 28.41 -7.46 3.16
C GLU A 585 29.39 -7.70 4.33
N LYS A 586 29.41 -6.78 5.32
CA LYS A 586 30.25 -6.90 6.51
C LYS A 586 29.72 -8.00 7.43
N LEU A 587 28.42 -8.14 7.54
CA LEU A 587 27.74 -9.18 8.30
C LEU A 587 28.02 -10.57 7.70
N ILE A 588 27.97 -10.70 6.38
CA ILE A 588 28.31 -11.95 5.67
C ILE A 588 29.79 -12.32 5.94
N LYS A 589 30.70 -11.34 5.89
CA LYS A 589 32.13 -11.56 6.22
C LYS A 589 32.37 -11.90 7.70
N PHE A 590 31.51 -11.41 8.59
CA PHE A 590 31.58 -11.70 10.03
C PHE A 590 31.02 -13.08 10.36
N ARG A 591 30.24 -13.68 9.51
CA ARG A 591 29.56 -14.96 9.75
C ARG A 591 30.61 -16.10 9.91
N GLY A 592 30.64 -16.72 11.08
CA GLY A 592 31.60 -17.78 11.40
C GLY A 592 31.37 -18.40 12.77
N GLU A 593 31.97 -19.54 13.03
CA GLU A 593 32.02 -20.17 14.36
C GLU A 593 33.13 -19.53 15.18
N TYR A 594 32.86 -19.28 16.45
CA TYR A 594 33.77 -18.63 17.36
C TYR A 594 33.88 -19.42 18.66
N ASP A 595 35.07 -19.85 19.00
CA ASP A 595 35.35 -20.62 20.22
C ASP A 595 35.11 -19.78 21.50
N ASN A 596 35.24 -18.47 21.38
CA ASN A 596 35.07 -17.57 22.51
C ASN A 596 34.67 -16.14 22.05
N LYS A 597 34.25 -15.32 23.01
CA LYS A 597 33.81 -13.93 22.78
C LYS A 597 34.92 -13.01 22.22
N ILE A 598 36.21 -13.24 22.56
CA ILE A 598 37.31 -12.37 22.10
C ILE A 598 37.56 -12.60 20.62
N ASP A 599 37.52 -13.85 20.15
CA ASP A 599 37.61 -14.17 18.72
C ASP A 599 36.43 -13.60 17.92
N CYS A 600 35.22 -13.69 18.46
CA CYS A 600 34.05 -13.07 17.88
C CYS A 600 34.22 -11.54 17.74
N PHE A 601 34.69 -10.85 18.79
CA PHE A 601 34.87 -9.39 18.76
C PHE A 601 36.01 -8.97 17.81
N LEU A 602 37.05 -9.74 17.68
CA LEU A 602 38.14 -9.53 16.71
C LEU A 602 37.64 -9.71 15.27
N ALA A 603 36.88 -10.76 15.01
CA ALA A 603 36.27 -11.02 13.71
C ALA A 603 35.29 -9.89 13.30
N ALA A 604 34.48 -9.40 14.24
CA ALA A 604 33.59 -8.23 14.02
C ALA A 604 34.41 -6.99 13.61
N LYS A 605 35.53 -6.73 14.27
CA LYS A 605 36.43 -5.62 13.90
C LYS A 605 37.05 -5.83 12.52
N GLN A 606 37.53 -7.04 12.21
CA GLN A 606 38.18 -7.38 10.94
C GLN A 606 37.19 -7.28 9.74
N SER A 607 35.96 -7.69 9.94
CA SER A 607 34.90 -7.56 8.93
C SER A 607 34.41 -6.11 8.73
N GLY A 608 34.84 -5.18 9.61
CA GLY A 608 34.38 -3.79 9.61
C GLY A 608 32.97 -3.59 10.16
N LEU A 609 32.45 -4.56 10.92
CA LEU A 609 31.18 -4.46 11.60
C LEU A 609 31.28 -3.43 12.72
N ASN A 610 30.33 -2.49 12.80
CA ASN A 610 30.37 -1.50 13.88
C ASN A 610 29.82 -2.10 15.18
N ILE A 611 30.21 -1.48 16.31
CA ILE A 611 29.82 -1.95 17.64
C ILE A 611 28.31 -1.93 17.88
N GLY A 612 27.59 -1.00 17.26
CA GLY A 612 26.12 -0.94 17.37
C GLY A 612 25.45 -2.18 16.79
N ILE A 613 25.90 -2.64 15.62
CA ILE A 613 25.38 -3.85 14.96
C ILE A 613 25.76 -5.10 15.78
N LEU A 614 27.01 -5.20 16.23
CA LEU A 614 27.41 -6.31 17.10
C LEU A 614 26.57 -6.36 18.38
N SER A 615 26.33 -5.22 18.99
CA SER A 615 25.44 -5.12 20.16
C SER A 615 24.00 -5.54 19.85
N ALA A 616 23.45 -5.15 18.69
CA ALA A 616 22.12 -5.56 18.26
C ALA A 616 22.03 -7.09 18.04
N LEU A 617 23.03 -7.71 17.42
CA LEU A 617 23.11 -9.16 17.24
C LEU A 617 23.15 -9.90 18.59
N ILE A 618 23.92 -9.39 19.56
CA ILE A 618 23.96 -9.95 20.92
C ILE A 618 22.60 -9.82 21.60
N GLN A 619 22.01 -8.63 21.57
CA GLN A 619 20.71 -8.36 22.21
C GLN A 619 19.58 -9.19 21.59
N ALA A 620 19.61 -9.39 20.28
CA ALA A 620 18.67 -10.24 19.56
C ALA A 620 18.84 -11.74 19.82
N GLY A 621 19.92 -12.16 20.48
CA GLY A 621 20.23 -13.57 20.77
C GLY A 621 20.96 -14.31 19.65
N ALA A 622 21.35 -13.63 18.58
CA ALA A 622 22.04 -14.27 17.45
C ALA A 622 23.41 -14.88 17.80
N LEU A 623 23.98 -14.55 18.97
CA LEU A 623 25.29 -14.98 19.49
C LEU A 623 25.19 -15.75 20.81
N ASP A 624 24.00 -16.32 21.14
CA ASP A 624 23.80 -17.05 22.41
C ASP A 624 24.71 -18.29 22.55
N ASP A 625 25.16 -18.86 21.43
CA ASP A 625 26.14 -19.98 21.42
C ASP A 625 27.49 -19.65 22.09
N LEU A 626 27.82 -18.37 22.30
CA LEU A 626 29.02 -17.97 23.04
C LEU A 626 28.91 -18.29 24.55
N GLY A 627 27.80 -18.80 25.04
CA GLY A 627 27.62 -19.34 26.39
C GLY A 627 27.75 -18.33 27.53
N SER A 628 27.60 -17.03 27.22
CA SER A 628 27.61 -15.94 28.22
C SER A 628 26.29 -15.19 28.17
N SER A 629 25.82 -14.62 29.30
CA SER A 629 24.60 -13.83 29.31
C SER A 629 24.70 -12.61 28.38
N ARG A 630 23.59 -12.25 27.73
CA ARG A 630 23.57 -11.14 26.76
C ARG A 630 23.99 -9.81 27.37
N PRO A 631 23.54 -9.40 28.59
CA PRO A 631 24.04 -8.19 29.24
C PRO A 631 25.57 -8.21 29.43
N HIS A 632 26.13 -9.37 29.77
CA HIS A 632 27.56 -9.52 29.94
C HIS A 632 28.32 -9.40 28.61
N LEU A 633 27.83 -10.05 27.54
CA LEU A 633 28.40 -9.94 26.19
C LEU A 633 28.36 -8.50 25.67
N VAL A 634 27.27 -7.78 25.89
CA VAL A 634 27.14 -6.35 25.54
C VAL A 634 28.19 -5.55 26.26
N LEU A 635 28.33 -5.69 27.59
CA LEU A 635 29.37 -4.99 28.36
C LEU A 635 30.78 -5.29 27.84
N GLN A 636 31.11 -6.57 27.61
CA GLN A 636 32.43 -6.98 27.15
C GLN A 636 32.72 -6.48 25.71
N SER A 637 31.75 -6.48 24.83
CA SER A 637 31.89 -5.93 23.47
C SER A 637 32.18 -4.43 23.48
N GLN A 638 31.51 -3.67 24.33
CA GLN A 638 31.74 -2.24 24.54
C GLN A 638 33.15 -2.00 25.14
N ALA A 639 33.52 -2.78 26.14
CA ALA A 639 34.88 -2.75 26.72
C ALA A 639 35.96 -3.01 25.66
N PHE A 640 35.76 -4.05 24.83
CA PHE A 640 36.69 -4.40 23.76
C PHE A 640 36.80 -3.28 22.70
N ASN A 641 35.69 -2.63 22.39
CA ASN A 641 35.66 -1.50 21.44
C ASN A 641 36.46 -0.28 21.92
N LEU A 642 36.60 -0.09 23.24
CA LEU A 642 37.40 1.00 23.82
C LEU A 642 38.94 0.78 23.73
N LEU A 643 39.37 -0.43 23.34
CA LEU A 643 40.78 -0.80 23.25
C LEU A 643 41.40 -0.36 21.93
N THR A 644 42.67 0.00 21.97
CA THR A 644 43.52 0.18 20.77
C THR A 644 43.81 -1.19 20.13
N ASP A 645 44.21 -1.21 18.86
CA ASP A 645 44.49 -2.46 18.15
C ASP A 645 45.67 -3.25 18.79
N LYS A 646 46.64 -2.56 19.40
CA LYS A 646 47.71 -3.20 20.20
C LYS A 646 47.12 -3.86 21.45
N GLU A 647 46.27 -3.17 22.19
CA GLU A 647 45.65 -3.69 23.41
C GLU A 647 44.74 -4.89 23.11
N LYS A 648 43.98 -4.86 21.98
CA LYS A 648 43.17 -5.98 21.53
C LYS A 648 43.97 -7.26 21.32
N ARG A 649 45.14 -7.15 20.70
CA ARG A 649 46.06 -8.30 20.52
C ARG A 649 46.57 -8.82 21.86
N LEU A 650 46.97 -7.94 22.78
CA LEU A 650 47.42 -8.33 24.12
C LEU A 650 46.32 -9.01 24.92
N VAL A 651 45.07 -8.51 24.81
CA VAL A 651 43.91 -9.11 25.47
C VAL A 651 43.66 -10.52 24.91
N LYS A 652 43.76 -10.72 23.59
CA LYS A 652 43.64 -12.05 22.98
C LYS A 652 44.69 -13.02 23.54
N ASN A 653 45.96 -12.64 23.51
CA ASN A 653 47.05 -13.52 23.97
C ASN A 653 46.84 -13.98 25.42
N LEU A 654 46.49 -13.08 26.35
CA LEU A 654 46.24 -13.45 27.75
C LEU A 654 44.96 -14.29 27.93
N HIS A 655 43.93 -14.04 27.11
CA HIS A 655 42.75 -14.88 27.12
C HIS A 655 43.07 -16.32 26.65
N ASP A 656 43.87 -16.46 25.61
CA ASP A 656 44.31 -17.77 25.08
C ASP A 656 45.21 -18.51 26.08
N GLU A 657 45.95 -17.80 26.96
CA GLU A 657 46.76 -18.34 28.06
C GLU A 657 45.91 -18.80 29.27
N GLY A 658 44.58 -18.67 29.21
CA GLY A 658 43.67 -19.09 30.28
C GLY A 658 43.51 -18.10 31.44
N GLU A 659 43.96 -16.85 31.25
CA GLU A 659 43.75 -15.76 32.21
C GLU A 659 42.28 -15.35 32.30
N ASP A 660 41.97 -14.39 33.17
CA ASP A 660 40.58 -13.96 33.42
C ASP A 660 39.78 -13.69 32.15
N LYS A 661 38.50 -14.08 32.18
CA LYS A 661 37.57 -13.91 31.06
C LYS A 661 36.98 -12.52 30.98
N ASN A 662 37.28 -11.60 31.92
CA ASN A 662 36.74 -10.22 31.93
C ASN A 662 37.80 -9.23 31.43
N ILE A 663 37.42 -8.44 30.42
CA ILE A 663 38.37 -7.50 29.76
C ILE A 663 38.92 -6.46 30.76
N LEU A 664 38.15 -5.97 31.70
CA LEU A 664 38.63 -5.03 32.73
C LEU A 664 39.76 -5.65 33.54
N ASN A 665 39.64 -6.92 33.95
CA ASN A 665 40.65 -7.64 34.74
C ASN A 665 41.86 -7.91 33.88
N ILE A 666 41.68 -8.32 32.63
CA ILE A 666 42.83 -8.54 31.71
C ILE A 666 43.62 -7.23 31.52
N ILE A 667 42.93 -6.07 31.31
CA ILE A 667 43.61 -4.78 31.16
C ILE A 667 44.37 -4.40 32.43
N LYS A 668 43.81 -4.68 33.62
CA LYS A 668 44.51 -4.48 34.90
C LYS A 668 45.76 -5.35 35.00
N LEU A 669 45.65 -6.63 34.65
CA LEU A 669 46.80 -7.55 34.59
C LEU A 669 47.89 -7.09 33.62
N LEU A 670 47.51 -6.50 32.46
CA LEU A 670 48.46 -5.91 31.51
C LEU A 670 49.22 -4.70 32.10
N VAL A 671 48.59 -3.95 33.02
CA VAL A 671 49.26 -2.88 33.76
C VAL A 671 50.27 -3.49 34.76
N ASP A 672 49.84 -4.51 35.51
CA ASP A 672 50.70 -5.20 36.47
C ASP A 672 51.92 -5.86 35.78
N LYS A 673 51.72 -6.40 34.58
CA LYS A 673 52.80 -6.93 33.70
C LYS A 673 53.59 -5.81 32.97
N LYS A 674 53.34 -4.52 33.26
CA LYS A 674 53.98 -3.32 32.66
C LYS A 674 53.85 -3.22 31.12
N GLN A 675 52.85 -3.85 30.54
CA GLN A 675 52.57 -3.81 29.09
C GLN A 675 51.70 -2.64 28.70
N ILE A 676 50.94 -2.08 29.66
CA ILE A 676 50.09 -0.89 29.54
C ILE A 676 50.41 0.08 30.69
N LYS A 677 50.37 1.38 30.44
CA LYS A 677 50.60 2.41 31.48
C LYS A 677 49.34 2.57 32.37
N GLU A 678 49.57 2.83 33.68
CA GLU A 678 48.50 3.13 34.64
C GLU A 678 47.55 4.26 34.16
N SER A 679 48.11 5.34 33.66
CA SER A 679 47.32 6.47 33.12
C SER A 679 46.37 6.07 31.99
N ARG A 680 46.75 5.05 31.20
CA ARG A 680 45.91 4.49 30.15
C ARG A 680 44.77 3.65 30.72
N PHE A 681 45.03 2.89 31.79
CA PHE A 681 44.04 2.12 32.51
C PHE A 681 42.96 3.05 33.11
N GLU A 682 43.36 4.15 33.78
CA GLU A 682 42.40 5.11 34.31
C GLU A 682 41.58 5.77 33.23
N THR A 683 42.17 6.07 32.07
CA THR A 683 41.42 6.57 30.92
C THR A 683 40.39 5.55 30.38
N PHE A 684 40.80 4.28 30.31
CA PHE A 684 39.90 3.17 29.92
C PHE A 684 38.78 3.02 30.94
N LYS A 685 39.10 2.93 32.23
CA LYS A 685 38.16 2.79 33.33
C LYS A 685 37.09 3.91 33.32
N LYS A 686 37.50 5.17 33.14
CA LYS A 686 36.59 6.30 33.03
C LYS A 686 35.58 6.12 31.89
N LYS A 687 36.00 5.65 30.72
CA LYS A 687 35.14 5.39 29.56
C LYS A 687 34.26 4.14 29.72
N TYR A 688 34.73 3.15 30.47
CA TYR A 688 34.05 1.87 30.72
C TYR A 688 32.93 1.99 31.78
N MET A 689 33.13 2.87 32.80
CA MET A 689 32.15 2.99 33.92
C MET A 689 30.69 3.23 33.49
N PRO A 690 30.36 4.06 32.51
CA PRO A 690 28.98 4.23 32.08
C PRO A 690 28.33 2.91 31.58
N TYR A 691 29.06 2.12 30.80
CA TYR A 691 28.60 0.81 30.34
C TYR A 691 28.41 -0.18 31.47
N ARG A 692 29.32 -0.13 32.47
CA ARG A 692 29.21 -0.96 33.67
C ARG A 692 27.96 -0.61 34.49
N GLN A 693 27.65 0.66 34.66
CA GLN A 693 26.43 1.09 35.37
C GLN A 693 25.17 0.54 34.69
N ILE A 694 25.10 0.60 33.35
CA ILE A 694 24.00 0.01 32.58
C ILE A 694 23.94 -1.50 32.79
N PHE A 695 25.06 -2.18 32.75
CA PHE A 695 25.15 -3.62 32.99
C PHE A 695 24.66 -3.99 34.40
N GLU A 696 25.05 -3.24 35.42
CA GLU A 696 24.64 -3.50 36.82
C GLU A 696 23.12 -3.34 37.02
N LEU A 697 22.46 -2.50 36.22
CA LEU A 697 21.04 -2.40 36.21
C LEU A 697 20.42 -3.61 35.47
N ASN A 698 20.94 -3.93 34.30
CA ASN A 698 20.41 -4.98 33.45
C ASN A 698 20.53 -6.39 34.06
N ILE A 699 21.65 -6.69 34.76
CA ILE A 699 21.88 -8.01 35.33
C ILE A 699 21.03 -8.27 36.58
N ARG A 700 20.44 -7.23 37.22
CA ARG A 700 19.55 -7.39 38.37
C ARG A 700 18.33 -8.23 38.06
N ASN A 701 17.81 -8.11 36.86
CA ASN A 701 16.75 -8.96 36.32
C ASN A 701 17.07 -9.26 34.86
N GLU A 702 17.91 -10.28 34.64
CA GLU A 702 18.36 -10.65 33.30
C GLU A 702 17.21 -11.09 32.39
N ALA A 703 16.22 -11.79 32.92
CA ALA A 703 15.04 -12.22 32.17
C ALA A 703 14.25 -11.02 31.62
N LEU A 704 14.01 -10.02 32.45
CA LEU A 704 13.34 -8.78 32.02
C LEU A 704 14.19 -7.99 31.02
N THR A 705 15.51 -7.97 31.22
CA THR A 705 16.42 -7.31 30.28
C THR A 705 16.40 -8.00 28.91
N ASN A 706 16.43 -9.33 28.87
CA ASN A 706 16.36 -10.10 27.64
C ASN A 706 15.02 -9.91 26.95
N TYR A 707 13.91 -9.82 27.68
CA TYR A 707 12.60 -9.45 27.14
C TYR A 707 12.67 -8.12 26.38
N PHE A 708 13.20 -7.05 27.00
CA PHE A 708 13.31 -5.75 26.34
C PHE A 708 14.33 -5.72 25.20
N TYR A 709 15.42 -6.47 25.32
CA TYR A 709 16.40 -6.61 24.26
C TYR A 709 15.77 -7.22 22.99
N GLU A 710 15.08 -8.33 23.14
CA GLU A 710 14.38 -9.00 22.04
C GLU A 710 13.29 -8.09 21.46
N LYS A 711 12.43 -7.54 22.30
CA LYS A 711 11.36 -6.67 21.84
C LYS A 711 11.89 -5.45 21.07
N ASN A 712 12.95 -4.82 21.53
CA ASN A 712 13.55 -3.68 20.88
C ASN A 712 14.23 -4.03 19.55
N CYS A 713 14.83 -5.22 19.46
CA CYS A 713 15.58 -5.64 18.28
C CYS A 713 14.75 -6.40 17.25
N LEU A 714 13.70 -7.12 17.70
CA LEU A 714 12.92 -8.07 16.87
C LEU A 714 11.44 -7.70 16.75
N GLY A 715 10.94 -6.78 17.59
CA GLY A 715 9.53 -6.41 17.68
C GLY A 715 8.73 -7.23 18.70
N PHE A 716 9.21 -8.38 19.14
CA PHE A 716 8.59 -9.27 20.11
C PHE A 716 9.66 -10.00 20.94
N SER A 717 9.27 -10.64 22.04
CA SER A 717 10.17 -11.50 22.82
C SER A 717 9.84 -12.97 22.56
N TYR A 718 10.85 -13.76 22.21
CA TYR A 718 10.70 -15.20 21.96
C TYR A 718 11.18 -16.07 23.13
N SER A 719 12.05 -15.55 23.97
CA SER A 719 12.68 -16.33 25.07
C SER A 719 12.03 -16.04 26.42
N GLN A 720 11.31 -14.94 26.59
CA GLN A 720 10.80 -14.45 27.86
C GLN A 720 9.34 -14.00 27.72
N ASN A 721 8.55 -14.22 28.78
CA ASN A 721 7.18 -13.74 28.91
C ASN A 721 7.05 -12.97 30.22
N LEU A 722 6.36 -11.82 30.22
CA LEU A 722 6.21 -10.99 31.41
C LEU A 722 5.49 -11.73 32.55
N THR A 723 4.50 -12.54 32.25
CA THR A 723 3.76 -13.33 33.24
C THR A 723 4.69 -14.33 33.95
N GLU A 724 5.59 -15.00 33.21
CA GLU A 724 6.58 -15.93 33.81
C GLU A 724 7.67 -15.19 34.58
N ILE A 725 8.17 -14.05 34.10
CA ILE A 725 9.18 -13.23 34.79
C ILE A 725 8.69 -12.80 36.16
N PHE A 726 7.43 -12.47 36.29
CA PHE A 726 6.82 -11.96 37.52
C PHE A 726 5.98 -12.99 38.29
N LYS A 727 6.02 -14.26 37.91
CA LYS A 727 5.32 -15.39 38.54
C LYS A 727 5.58 -15.52 40.06
N HIS A 728 6.76 -15.13 40.51
CA HIS A 728 7.14 -15.17 41.93
C HIS A 728 6.79 -13.89 42.71
N SER A 729 6.19 -12.87 42.07
CA SER A 729 5.53 -11.80 42.81
C SER A 729 4.26 -12.41 43.44
N ASN A 730 4.00 -12.17 44.70
CA ASN A 730 2.84 -12.76 45.47
C ASN A 730 1.46 -12.46 44.85
N GLN A 731 1.35 -12.35 43.52
CA GLN A 731 0.15 -12.03 42.74
C GLN A 731 -0.02 -13.05 41.61
N ASN A 732 -1.21 -13.57 41.44
CA ASN A 732 -1.56 -14.48 40.37
C ASN A 732 -1.93 -13.69 39.12
N PHE A 733 -0.95 -13.42 38.26
CA PHE A 733 -1.19 -12.88 36.93
C PHE A 733 -1.67 -13.96 35.99
N ILE A 734 -2.61 -13.61 35.10
CA ILE A 734 -3.03 -14.45 33.97
C ILE A 734 -2.72 -13.73 32.68
N THR A 735 -2.58 -14.47 31.59
CA THR A 735 -2.40 -13.84 30.26
C THR A 735 -3.71 -13.23 29.78
N ILE A 736 -3.62 -12.25 28.88
CA ILE A 736 -4.79 -11.66 28.24
C ILE A 736 -5.59 -12.76 27.52
N LYS A 737 -4.90 -13.70 26.86
CA LYS A 737 -5.51 -14.83 26.18
C LYS A 737 -6.31 -15.71 27.17
N ASP A 738 -5.69 -16.12 28.27
CA ASP A 738 -6.36 -16.95 29.28
C ASP A 738 -7.55 -16.22 29.89
N ALA A 739 -7.46 -14.90 30.05
CA ALA A 739 -8.58 -14.09 30.54
C ALA A 739 -9.79 -14.16 29.61
N PHE A 740 -9.60 -14.06 28.32
CA PHE A 740 -10.69 -14.17 27.32
C PHE A 740 -11.27 -15.58 27.23
N GLU A 741 -10.44 -16.62 27.41
CA GLU A 741 -10.88 -18.02 27.28
C GLU A 741 -11.57 -18.56 28.54
N THR A 742 -11.22 -18.06 29.75
CA THR A 742 -11.61 -18.69 31.02
C THR A 742 -12.42 -17.82 31.95
N LYS A 743 -12.58 -16.52 31.65
CA LYS A 743 -13.26 -15.56 32.55
C LYS A 743 -14.58 -15.05 31.98
N GLU A 744 -15.53 -14.82 32.86
CA GLU A 744 -16.84 -14.26 32.53
C GLU A 744 -16.82 -12.72 32.63
N ASP A 745 -17.82 -12.08 32.01
CA ASP A 745 -18.01 -10.64 32.13
C ASP A 745 -18.12 -10.20 33.60
N ASN A 746 -17.34 -9.16 33.94
CA ASN A 746 -17.19 -8.59 35.28
C ASN A 746 -16.28 -9.36 36.25
N ASP A 747 -15.60 -10.44 35.88
CA ASP A 747 -14.56 -11.03 36.68
C ASP A 747 -13.39 -10.05 36.93
N ARG A 748 -12.88 -10.05 38.17
CA ARG A 748 -11.65 -9.30 38.47
C ARG A 748 -10.45 -10.15 38.14
N ILE A 749 -9.69 -9.67 37.16
CA ILE A 749 -8.46 -10.32 36.72
C ILE A 749 -7.26 -9.42 37.00
N LEU A 750 -6.11 -10.02 37.14
CA LEU A 750 -4.83 -9.34 37.26
C LEU A 750 -3.94 -9.74 36.06
N ILE A 751 -3.62 -8.77 35.20
CA ILE A 751 -2.75 -8.95 34.06
C ILE A 751 -1.49 -8.14 34.29
N ILE A 752 -0.35 -8.68 33.80
CA ILE A 752 0.87 -7.91 33.64
C ILE A 752 1.13 -7.73 32.17
N GLY A 753 1.39 -6.50 31.75
CA GLY A 753 1.60 -6.20 30.36
C GLY A 753 2.23 -4.83 30.15
N GLU A 754 2.65 -4.56 28.95
CA GLU A 754 3.22 -3.28 28.54
C GLU A 754 2.17 -2.42 27.83
N ILE A 755 2.15 -1.14 28.17
CA ILE A 755 1.32 -0.14 27.49
C ILE A 755 2.09 0.34 26.25
N ASN A 756 1.62 -0.06 25.06
CA ASN A 756 2.30 0.22 23.79
C ASN A 756 2.15 1.67 23.32
N GLU A 757 1.05 2.34 23.71
CA GLU A 757 0.79 3.73 23.36
C GLU A 757 0.31 4.51 24.58
N PRO A 758 0.57 5.83 24.65
CA PRO A 758 0.03 6.64 25.75
C PRO A 758 -1.48 6.46 25.86
N PRO A 759 -2.02 6.26 27.07
CA PRO A 759 -3.45 6.09 27.29
C PRO A 759 -4.25 7.28 26.75
N ARG A 760 -5.24 7.00 25.93
CA ARG A 760 -6.12 8.03 25.35
C ARG A 760 -7.32 8.28 26.23
N GLN A 761 -7.54 9.53 26.63
CA GLN A 761 -8.74 9.91 27.37
C GLN A 761 -9.97 9.86 26.46
N SER A 762 -11.01 9.18 26.90
CA SER A 762 -12.30 9.06 26.20
C SER A 762 -13.44 9.38 27.16
N LYS A 763 -14.63 9.67 26.63
CA LYS A 763 -15.86 9.83 27.42
C LYS A 763 -16.86 8.74 27.06
N SER A 764 -17.49 8.14 28.07
CA SER A 764 -18.60 7.21 27.88
C SER A 764 -19.85 7.94 27.35
N ARG A 765 -20.85 7.19 26.89
CA ARG A 765 -22.17 7.74 26.52
C ARG A 765 -22.82 8.55 27.65
N ASN A 766 -22.51 8.22 28.90
CA ASN A 766 -23.01 8.89 30.08
C ASN A 766 -22.11 10.06 30.55
N GLY A 767 -21.13 10.48 29.73
CA GLY A 767 -20.28 11.62 30.05
C GLY A 767 -19.09 11.33 30.97
N ASN A 768 -18.93 10.12 31.50
CA ASN A 768 -17.82 9.74 32.38
C ASN A 768 -16.51 9.67 31.59
N LYS A 769 -15.45 10.28 32.13
CA LYS A 769 -14.10 10.20 31.56
C LYS A 769 -13.48 8.84 31.87
N PHE A 770 -12.84 8.22 30.89
CA PHE A 770 -12.05 7.01 31.09
C PHE A 770 -10.84 7.03 30.15
N PHE A 771 -9.83 6.23 30.45
CA PHE A 771 -8.66 6.06 29.61
C PHE A 771 -8.73 4.73 28.86
N LYS A 772 -8.37 4.75 27.60
CA LYS A 772 -8.13 3.55 26.81
C LYS A 772 -6.63 3.38 26.62
N ALA A 773 -6.13 2.20 26.87
CA ALA A 773 -4.74 1.83 26.62
C ALA A 773 -4.69 0.49 25.88
N ASN A 774 -3.76 0.35 24.95
CA ASN A 774 -3.43 -0.93 24.36
C ASN A 774 -2.36 -1.60 25.21
N VAL A 775 -2.67 -2.76 25.74
CA VAL A 775 -1.78 -3.54 26.60
C VAL A 775 -1.46 -4.86 25.90
N THR A 776 -0.19 -5.24 25.91
CA THR A 776 0.30 -6.57 25.46
C THR A 776 1.05 -7.24 26.62
N ASP A 777 0.80 -8.52 26.84
CA ASP A 777 1.46 -9.38 27.81
C ASP A 777 2.53 -10.27 27.18
#